data_27fb4d947176a87b8e04534f74e827bc
#
_entry.id   27fb4d947176a87b8e04534f74e827bc
#
_cell.length_a   1.000
_cell.length_b   1.000
_cell.length_c   1.000
_cell.angle_alpha   90.00
_cell.angle_beta   90.00
_cell.angle_gamma   90.00
#
_symmetry.space_group_name_H-M   'P 1'
#
loop_
_entity.id
_entity.type
_entity.pdbx_description
1 polymer ?
#
loop_
_entity_poly.entity_id
_entity_poly.type
_entity_poly.pdbx_seq_one_letter_code
_entity_poly.pdbx_strand_id
1 'polypeptide(L)'
;MDIRKRISIVLVALLALVGVSAQAQTVSGMLIDGQHKQPLGYAVVQLLGSDSTYVSGTTSDDTGRFALAAPRDGRYILKVSFVGMRTLCHDVVVAGGKDKEVGALTLQADEHVLREVTIAAQAPKVVLKNDTFQYNASAYRVAEGSTVEALVKVLPGAEVGDDGSIKINGKEVKKILVDGKEFMTGDTKTAMKNLPASIIDKVKAYDQKSDLARVTGIDDGEEQTVLDFGMKQGMNKGFFSNINLSVGNHGRYSERGMAAYFKDNFRMMGFLSANNVGDMMFGGGRRGGFGQTRQGLNNTKMAGINMNYDNGKTWQWDGSLRWNHNNGDLQAKVFSDNFLASQHAYTRRISQQYTRSNSWDGRFRLEWTPDSMWNVMFRPSLQLSKSDGLDVSTSATFSEDPYAQGDAPLAEDLLATMQAQGTLVNRQRNTTVTYGDNTSAQASLQVNRKLSANGRNVTLRLQGNYNDADAKTFSTQDLQYYQLLDAMGQDSIYRAYRYNLMPTKSHGIGVEATYSEPIARRTYLQLAYQYNYALSKSDRSTYDFSSLGGGYFDGVEPAYRSWGSYLALLQQPLGSYFDQSLSRYSEYKTHTQNIQLMIRMNQEKWRFNAGVQLQPQHSIYQQDYLGVHVDTVRNSFDWSPTIDFRYKFSPQSNLRLFYRGSATQPTMSQLLDITDNTDPQNVSVGNPGLRPAFTHRIHAFYNGYRQRYTQSWMTFFHFASVHNAIGNSVTYDASSGARVVRPVNINGNWNLNAGVMFNTSIDTLGVWNVNTFTTVDLNRYASLLQQSRQSLVERNITNQTNLSERLTFSYRNSWLEVVLDGSVEYNHTKNQLQSAQNLNTWRFAYGGSINLTAPWGTSLSTDLHMNSRRGYNDASLNSNELLWNAQVAQSFLRGKPLTISLQLYDILHQQSNLSRVVNAMGRTDTEYNSINSYALLTISYRFNLFGGKPQHPAGVRRGDDGPMMGPPGGRPPMGPPGGRPPMGHPGVRPF
;
A
#
# COMPACT_ATOMS: atom_id res chain seq x y z
N MET A 1 -23.58 -32.17 12.06
CA MET A 1 -24.43 -31.05 12.57
C MET A 1 -23.86 -29.75 12.00
N ASP A 2 -24.62 -29.17 11.16
CA ASP A 2 -24.26 -28.31 10.03
C ASP A 2 -23.52 -27.01 10.43
N ILE A 3 -22.35 -26.80 9.85
CA ILE A 3 -21.56 -25.57 9.97
C ILE A 3 -22.39 -24.32 9.57
N ARG A 4 -23.35 -24.49 8.67
CA ARG A 4 -24.30 -23.42 8.28
C ARG A 4 -25.13 -22.89 9.44
N LYS A 5 -25.54 -23.76 10.40
CA LYS A 5 -26.29 -23.33 11.59
C LYS A 5 -25.43 -22.57 12.61
N ARG A 6 -24.12 -22.89 12.72
CA ARG A 6 -23.21 -22.20 13.63
C ARG A 6 -22.79 -20.83 13.14
N ILE A 7 -22.60 -20.67 11.83
CA ILE A 7 -22.31 -19.37 11.21
C ILE A 7 -23.52 -18.44 11.29
N SER A 8 -24.73 -18.96 11.11
CA SER A 8 -25.94 -18.16 11.28
C SER A 8 -26.15 -17.69 12.73
N ILE A 9 -25.75 -18.47 13.72
CA ILE A 9 -25.88 -18.10 15.15
C ILE A 9 -24.85 -17.01 15.50
N VAL A 10 -23.63 -17.08 14.97
CA VAL A 10 -22.61 -16.05 15.19
C VAL A 10 -22.98 -14.75 14.48
N LEU A 11 -23.53 -14.83 13.26
CA LEU A 11 -23.98 -13.65 12.51
C LEU A 11 -25.19 -12.99 13.17
N VAL A 12 -26.13 -13.79 13.69
CA VAL A 12 -27.30 -13.29 14.43
C VAL A 12 -26.90 -12.74 15.80
N ALA A 13 -25.92 -13.34 16.48
CA ALA A 13 -25.37 -12.80 17.73
C ALA A 13 -24.61 -11.49 17.51
N LEU A 14 -23.88 -11.34 16.40
CA LEU A 14 -23.25 -10.06 16.01
C LEU A 14 -24.29 -8.99 15.61
N LEU A 15 -25.37 -9.37 14.95
CA LEU A 15 -26.47 -8.47 14.60
C LEU A 15 -27.32 -8.10 15.83
N ALA A 16 -27.44 -8.97 16.82
CA ALA A 16 -28.17 -8.68 18.06
C ALA A 16 -27.42 -7.69 18.98
N LEU A 17 -26.07 -7.62 18.88
CA LEU A 17 -25.28 -6.64 19.62
C LEU A 17 -25.38 -5.19 19.07
N VAL A 18 -25.94 -5.00 17.88
CA VAL A 18 -26.13 -3.68 17.24
C VAL A 18 -27.48 -3.04 17.62
N GLY A 19 -28.35 -3.73 18.34
CA GLY A 19 -29.76 -3.38 18.51
C GLY A 19 -30.17 -2.68 19.80
N VAL A 20 -29.28 -2.15 20.65
CA VAL A 20 -29.68 -1.35 21.80
C VAL A 20 -29.48 0.14 21.48
N SER A 21 -30.45 0.71 20.80
CA SER A 21 -30.64 2.17 20.72
C SER A 21 -31.16 2.67 22.04
N ALA A 22 -30.30 3.04 22.99
CA ALA A 22 -30.74 3.89 24.09
C ALA A 22 -31.11 5.26 23.48
N GLN A 23 -32.38 5.63 23.48
CA GLN A 23 -32.81 6.98 23.10
C GLN A 23 -32.21 7.96 24.12
N ALA A 24 -31.20 8.72 23.71
CA ALA A 24 -30.65 9.80 24.51
C ALA A 24 -31.60 11.00 24.41
N GLN A 25 -32.01 11.52 25.55
CA GLN A 25 -32.82 12.74 25.64
C GLN A 25 -31.89 13.96 25.43
N THR A 26 -32.45 15.04 24.88
CA THR A 26 -31.67 16.26 24.61
C THR A 26 -31.98 17.33 25.67
N VAL A 27 -30.98 17.90 26.30
CA VAL A 27 -31.06 19.11 27.11
C VAL A 27 -30.65 20.28 26.25
N SER A 28 -31.56 21.21 25.99
CA SER A 28 -31.31 22.38 25.14
C SER A 28 -31.62 23.70 25.84
N GLY A 29 -31.03 24.79 25.38
CA GLY A 29 -31.28 26.10 25.92
C GLY A 29 -30.53 27.19 25.15
N MET A 30 -30.60 28.44 25.64
CA MET A 30 -29.95 29.61 25.07
C MET A 30 -29.14 30.36 26.14
N LEU A 31 -27.97 30.80 25.80
CA LEU A 31 -27.07 31.59 26.67
C LEU A 31 -27.08 33.05 26.29
N ILE A 32 -27.20 33.89 27.31
CA ILE A 32 -27.28 35.34 27.16
C ILE A 32 -26.24 36.03 28.06
N ASP A 33 -25.54 37.03 27.53
CA ASP A 33 -24.70 37.95 28.32
C ASP A 33 -25.59 38.79 29.27
N GLY A 34 -25.34 38.71 30.54
CA GLY A 34 -26.09 39.45 31.57
C GLY A 34 -25.92 40.98 31.47
N GLN A 35 -24.80 41.44 30.95
CA GLN A 35 -24.49 42.86 30.88
C GLN A 35 -24.99 43.47 29.56
N HIS A 36 -24.72 42.83 28.42
CA HIS A 36 -25.06 43.37 27.12
C HIS A 36 -26.36 42.84 26.55
N LYS A 37 -26.99 41.86 27.17
CA LYS A 37 -28.26 41.22 26.74
C LYS A 37 -28.21 40.61 25.34
N GLN A 38 -27.00 40.25 24.86
CA GLN A 38 -26.80 39.63 23.58
C GLN A 38 -26.61 38.11 23.71
N PRO A 39 -26.92 37.32 22.69
CA PRO A 39 -26.61 35.87 22.68
C PRO A 39 -25.13 35.62 22.89
N LEU A 40 -24.78 34.64 23.71
CA LEU A 40 -23.42 34.26 24.03
C LEU A 40 -23.00 33.02 23.23
N GLY A 41 -22.35 33.22 22.08
CA GLY A 41 -21.83 32.18 21.23
C GLY A 41 -20.50 31.59 21.74
N TYR A 42 -20.27 30.35 21.44
CA TYR A 42 -19.04 29.60 21.75
C TYR A 42 -18.74 29.44 23.24
N ALA A 43 -19.72 29.56 24.10
CA ALA A 43 -19.57 29.26 25.53
C ALA A 43 -19.57 27.73 25.73
N VAL A 44 -18.74 27.26 26.63
CA VAL A 44 -18.62 25.83 26.97
C VAL A 44 -19.76 25.43 27.89
N VAL A 45 -20.55 24.43 27.48
CA VAL A 45 -21.66 23.89 28.23
C VAL A 45 -21.40 22.42 28.54
N GLN A 46 -21.41 22.07 29.82
CA GLN A 46 -21.16 20.71 30.32
C GLN A 46 -22.40 20.22 31.11
N LEU A 47 -22.76 18.98 30.87
CA LEU A 47 -23.74 18.27 31.72
C LEU A 47 -22.98 17.37 32.68
N LEU A 48 -23.18 17.57 33.95
CA LEU A 48 -22.56 16.80 35.03
C LEU A 48 -23.65 15.99 35.75
N GLY A 49 -23.28 14.84 36.29
CA GLY A 49 -24.11 14.08 37.21
C GLY A 49 -24.32 14.86 38.53
N SER A 50 -25.28 14.41 39.37
CA SER A 50 -25.52 14.99 40.70
C SER A 50 -24.31 14.88 41.64
N ASP A 51 -23.35 13.99 41.32
CA ASP A 51 -22.06 13.81 41.98
C ASP A 51 -20.95 14.63 41.34
N SER A 52 -21.27 15.58 40.45
CA SER A 52 -20.35 16.38 39.66
C SER A 52 -19.47 15.60 38.66
N THR A 53 -19.78 14.33 38.38
CA THR A 53 -19.13 13.57 37.31
C THR A 53 -19.55 14.09 35.94
N TYR A 54 -18.60 14.14 35.00
CA TYR A 54 -18.86 14.61 33.64
C TYR A 54 -19.69 13.60 32.84
N VAL A 55 -20.77 14.07 32.21
CA VAL A 55 -21.72 13.25 31.43
C VAL A 55 -21.62 13.58 29.94
N SER A 56 -21.75 14.85 29.54
CA SER A 56 -21.66 15.31 28.16
C SER A 56 -21.29 16.79 28.11
N GLY A 57 -20.82 17.26 26.93
CA GLY A 57 -20.46 18.69 26.76
C GLY A 57 -20.56 19.13 25.31
N THR A 58 -20.83 20.42 25.13
CA THR A 58 -20.90 21.09 23.84
C THR A 58 -20.44 22.55 23.97
N THR A 59 -20.48 23.30 22.87
CA THR A 59 -20.38 24.76 22.88
C THR A 59 -21.67 25.35 22.32
N SER A 60 -22.08 26.53 22.80
CA SER A 60 -23.17 27.27 22.17
C SER A 60 -22.79 27.66 20.75
N ASP A 61 -23.78 27.75 19.86
CA ASP A 61 -23.62 28.28 18.50
C ASP A 61 -23.49 29.82 18.52
N ASP A 62 -23.34 30.44 17.35
CA ASP A 62 -23.23 31.88 17.18
C ASP A 62 -24.50 32.64 17.64
N THR A 63 -25.65 31.97 17.76
CA THR A 63 -26.90 32.54 18.31
C THR A 63 -27.08 32.24 19.80
N GLY A 64 -26.07 31.68 20.48
CA GLY A 64 -26.08 31.36 21.90
C GLY A 64 -26.85 30.06 22.24
N ARG A 65 -27.33 29.29 21.28
CA ARG A 65 -28.09 28.05 21.52
C ARG A 65 -27.15 26.87 21.73
N PHE A 66 -27.58 25.92 22.58
CA PHE A 66 -26.84 24.69 22.82
C PHE A 66 -27.81 23.50 22.93
N ALA A 67 -27.30 22.31 22.63
CA ALA A 67 -27.98 21.04 22.82
C ALA A 67 -27.01 19.96 23.29
N LEU A 68 -27.34 19.26 24.34
CA LEU A 68 -26.54 18.22 25.01
C LEU A 68 -27.38 16.94 25.18
N ALA A 69 -26.76 15.79 24.99
CA ALA A 69 -27.40 14.50 25.24
C ALA A 69 -27.34 14.12 26.73
N ALA A 70 -28.46 13.81 27.32
CA ALA A 70 -28.57 13.15 28.62
C ALA A 70 -28.81 11.65 28.41
N PRO A 71 -27.98 10.75 28.99
CA PRO A 71 -28.03 9.31 28.68
C PRO A 71 -29.23 8.58 29.31
N ARG A 72 -29.88 9.13 30.33
CA ARG A 72 -31.02 8.54 31.07
C ARG A 72 -31.73 9.61 31.86
N ASP A 73 -32.93 9.27 32.35
CA ASP A 73 -33.64 10.08 33.33
C ASP A 73 -32.80 10.26 34.60
N GLY A 74 -32.79 11.47 35.15
CA GLY A 74 -32.03 11.77 36.33
C GLY A 74 -31.92 13.26 36.64
N ARG A 75 -31.25 13.56 37.75
CA ARG A 75 -30.83 14.94 38.08
C ARG A 75 -29.44 15.20 37.60
N TYR A 76 -29.24 16.31 36.91
CA TYR A 76 -27.98 16.74 36.34
C TYR A 76 -27.68 18.19 36.72
N ILE A 77 -26.45 18.57 36.69
CA ILE A 77 -25.97 19.93 36.83
C ILE A 77 -25.46 20.42 35.46
N LEU A 78 -26.09 21.44 34.90
CA LEU A 78 -25.64 22.10 33.70
C LEU A 78 -24.63 23.18 34.10
N LYS A 79 -23.37 22.96 33.78
CA LYS A 79 -22.26 23.90 34.05
C LYS A 79 -21.91 24.65 32.78
N VAL A 80 -22.08 25.94 32.82
CA VAL A 80 -21.75 26.85 31.69
C VAL A 80 -20.60 27.76 32.07
N SER A 81 -19.60 27.82 31.18
CA SER A 81 -18.42 28.65 31.35
C SER A 81 -18.05 29.40 30.07
N PHE A 82 -17.66 30.66 30.21
CA PHE A 82 -17.18 31.53 29.16
C PHE A 82 -16.08 32.45 29.68
N VAL A 83 -15.12 32.80 28.79
CA VAL A 83 -13.96 33.63 29.21
C VAL A 83 -14.44 35.00 29.64
N GLY A 84 -14.07 35.40 30.86
CA GLY A 84 -14.48 36.66 31.44
C GLY A 84 -15.87 36.66 32.07
N MET A 85 -16.55 35.49 32.15
CA MET A 85 -17.85 35.38 32.78
C MET A 85 -17.81 34.43 33.98
N ARG A 86 -18.64 34.70 34.98
CA ARG A 86 -18.78 33.82 36.16
C ARG A 86 -19.42 32.48 35.72
N THR A 87 -18.81 31.37 36.07
CA THR A 87 -19.36 30.03 35.78
C THR A 87 -20.73 29.87 36.36
N LEU A 88 -21.69 29.54 35.54
CA LEU A 88 -23.08 29.27 35.94
C LEU A 88 -23.28 27.73 36.10
N CYS A 89 -23.76 27.33 37.25
CA CYS A 89 -24.28 25.98 37.48
C CYS A 89 -25.80 26.04 37.62
N HIS A 90 -26.52 25.23 36.85
CA HIS A 90 -27.98 25.17 36.84
C HIS A 90 -28.43 23.69 36.93
N ASP A 91 -29.31 23.41 37.92
CA ASP A 91 -29.85 22.08 38.14
C ASP A 91 -30.87 21.74 37.07
N VAL A 92 -30.75 20.59 36.45
CA VAL A 92 -31.62 20.11 35.40
C VAL A 92 -32.16 18.72 35.76
N VAL A 93 -33.48 18.57 35.73
CA VAL A 93 -34.15 17.27 35.91
C VAL A 93 -34.64 16.82 34.53
N VAL A 94 -34.16 15.69 34.10
CA VAL A 94 -34.59 15.01 32.89
C VAL A 94 -35.40 13.80 33.27
N ALA A 95 -36.65 13.71 32.80
CA ALA A 95 -37.58 12.65 33.19
C ALA A 95 -38.55 12.32 32.05
N GLY A 96 -38.99 11.06 32.03
CA GLY A 96 -40.09 10.58 31.16
C GLY A 96 -39.64 10.40 29.69
N GLY A 97 -38.40 10.24 29.40
CA GLY A 97 -37.95 9.98 28.05
C GLY A 97 -38.08 11.17 27.09
N LYS A 98 -38.30 12.39 27.58
CA LYS A 98 -38.55 13.62 26.77
C LYS A 98 -37.37 14.57 26.81
N ASP A 99 -37.21 15.30 25.70
CA ASP A 99 -36.24 16.40 25.62
C ASP A 99 -36.57 17.50 26.65
N LYS A 100 -35.56 18.08 27.25
CA LYS A 100 -35.68 19.13 28.28
C LYS A 100 -35.11 20.45 27.75
N GLU A 101 -35.95 21.43 27.61
CA GLU A 101 -35.52 22.81 27.35
C GLU A 101 -35.37 23.56 28.68
N VAL A 102 -34.18 24.12 28.92
CA VAL A 102 -33.87 24.89 30.16
C VAL A 102 -34.09 26.40 29.99
N GLY A 103 -34.53 26.83 28.80
CA GLY A 103 -34.77 28.25 28.52
C GLY A 103 -33.52 29.09 28.37
N ALA A 104 -33.63 30.38 28.60
CA ALA A 104 -32.55 31.33 28.49
C ALA A 104 -31.77 31.42 29.82
N LEU A 105 -30.47 31.12 29.77
CA LEU A 105 -29.56 31.18 30.91
C LEU A 105 -28.64 32.38 30.78
N THR A 106 -28.57 33.22 31.79
CA THR A 106 -27.81 34.48 31.77
C THR A 106 -26.51 34.35 32.54
N LEU A 107 -25.37 34.61 31.91
CA LEU A 107 -24.04 34.66 32.51
C LEU A 107 -23.70 36.10 32.90
N GLN A 108 -23.15 36.28 34.09
CA GLN A 108 -22.66 37.57 34.56
C GLN A 108 -21.13 37.69 34.41
N ALA A 109 -20.64 38.89 34.12
CA ALA A 109 -19.19 39.14 34.03
C ALA A 109 -18.50 38.83 35.38
N ASP A 110 -17.35 38.21 35.33
CA ASP A 110 -16.51 37.91 36.49
C ASP A 110 -15.36 38.94 36.56
N GLU A 111 -15.39 39.76 37.56
CA GLU A 111 -14.35 40.80 37.78
C GLU A 111 -13.04 40.22 38.37
N HIS A 112 -13.03 38.93 38.69
CA HIS A 112 -11.87 38.31 39.35
C HIS A 112 -11.33 37.09 38.57
N VAL A 113 -10.10 37.25 38.03
CA VAL A 113 -9.10 36.23 37.70
C VAL A 113 -9.32 35.40 36.46
N LEU A 114 -8.51 35.68 35.43
CA LEU A 114 -8.10 34.76 34.37
C LEU A 114 -7.39 33.53 34.96
N ARG A 115 -8.12 32.51 35.35
CA ARG A 115 -7.57 31.18 35.51
C ARG A 115 -7.74 30.44 34.19
N GLU A 116 -6.65 30.01 33.62
CA GLU A 116 -6.59 29.17 32.41
C GLU A 116 -7.43 27.90 32.63
N VAL A 117 -8.53 27.76 31.91
CA VAL A 117 -9.30 26.52 31.89
C VAL A 117 -8.65 25.61 30.83
N THR A 118 -7.83 24.68 31.27
CA THR A 118 -7.29 23.64 30.41
C THR A 118 -8.38 22.61 30.19
N ILE A 119 -9.08 22.68 29.07
CA ILE A 119 -10.01 21.62 28.63
C ILE A 119 -9.15 20.48 28.11
N ALA A 120 -8.86 19.48 28.93
CA ALA A 120 -8.18 18.26 28.53
C ALA A 120 -9.17 17.28 27.89
N ALA A 121 -9.79 17.66 26.78
CA ALA A 121 -10.51 16.71 25.94
C ALA A 121 -9.48 16.00 25.05
N GLN A 122 -9.34 14.69 25.19
CA GLN A 122 -8.53 13.92 24.22
C GLN A 122 -9.24 13.95 22.87
N ALA A 123 -8.52 14.44 21.84
CA ALA A 123 -9.05 14.37 20.50
C ALA A 123 -9.30 12.91 20.08
N PRO A 124 -10.43 12.61 19.44
CA PRO A 124 -10.73 11.25 18.99
C PRO A 124 -9.61 10.71 18.09
N LYS A 125 -9.34 9.40 18.23
CA LYS A 125 -8.29 8.73 17.43
C LYS A 125 -8.56 8.83 15.93
N VAL A 126 -9.82 8.65 15.52
CA VAL A 126 -10.27 8.67 14.13
C VAL A 126 -11.55 9.47 14.01
N VAL A 127 -11.65 10.32 13.03
CA VAL A 127 -12.87 11.06 12.66
C VAL A 127 -13.11 10.90 11.17
N LEU A 128 -14.35 10.63 10.76
CA LEU A 128 -14.75 10.73 9.36
C LEU A 128 -15.39 12.10 9.12
N LYS A 129 -14.76 12.90 8.25
CA LYS A 129 -15.24 14.23 7.87
C LYS A 129 -15.24 14.36 6.34
N ASN A 130 -16.42 14.56 5.74
CA ASN A 130 -16.56 14.75 4.28
C ASN A 130 -15.80 13.68 3.45
N ASP A 131 -16.07 12.41 3.69
CA ASP A 131 -15.44 11.26 3.02
C ASP A 131 -13.93 11.07 3.32
N THR A 132 -13.37 11.82 4.27
CA THR A 132 -11.97 11.77 4.69
C THR A 132 -11.86 11.14 6.07
N PHE A 133 -11.16 10.02 6.20
CA PHE A 133 -10.73 9.51 7.49
C PHE A 133 -9.56 10.34 7.99
N GLN A 134 -9.77 11.02 9.09
CA GLN A 134 -8.75 11.81 9.75
C GLN A 134 -8.32 11.11 11.04
N TYR A 135 -7.08 10.64 11.06
CA TYR A 135 -6.43 10.04 12.21
C TYR A 135 -5.63 11.11 12.94
N ASN A 136 -5.81 11.21 14.24
CA ASN A 136 -4.97 12.08 15.06
C ASN A 136 -3.64 11.38 15.35
N ALA A 137 -2.54 11.83 14.76
CA ALA A 137 -1.23 11.16 14.88
C ALA A 137 -0.75 11.07 16.33
N SER A 138 -1.06 12.09 17.17
CA SER A 138 -0.72 12.08 18.59
C SER A 138 -1.47 11.02 19.38
N ALA A 139 -2.54 10.48 18.82
CA ALA A 139 -3.33 9.41 19.38
C ALA A 139 -2.75 7.99 19.12
N TYR A 140 -1.69 7.88 18.35
CA TYR A 140 -0.98 6.64 18.05
C TYR A 140 0.48 6.79 18.42
N ARG A 141 0.96 5.96 19.34
CA ARG A 141 2.36 6.00 19.74
C ARG A 141 3.18 5.07 18.88
N VAL A 142 4.30 5.57 18.48
CA VAL A 142 5.34 4.79 17.80
C VAL A 142 6.66 5.09 18.50
N ALA A 143 7.62 4.19 18.37
CA ALA A 143 8.93 4.35 18.97
C ALA A 143 9.58 5.67 18.54
N GLU A 144 10.37 6.29 19.41
CA GLU A 144 11.14 7.49 19.08
C GLU A 144 12.06 7.23 17.88
N GLY A 145 12.11 8.19 16.97
CA GLY A 145 12.87 8.05 15.73
C GLY A 145 12.12 7.31 14.60
N SER A 146 10.90 6.83 14.84
CA SER A 146 10.10 6.14 13.81
C SER A 146 9.69 7.05 12.66
N THR A 147 9.53 6.47 11.49
CA THR A 147 8.95 7.11 10.31
C THR A 147 7.44 6.98 10.28
N VAL A 148 6.80 7.66 9.32
CA VAL A 148 5.34 7.54 9.14
C VAL A 148 4.90 6.13 8.74
N GLU A 149 5.78 5.27 8.24
CA GLU A 149 5.45 3.87 8.01
C GLU A 149 5.03 3.17 9.30
N ALA A 150 5.78 3.35 10.39
CA ALA A 150 5.43 2.80 11.69
C ALA A 150 4.11 3.40 12.20
N LEU A 151 3.88 4.69 11.97
CA LEU A 151 2.62 5.35 12.33
C LEU A 151 1.45 4.75 11.53
N VAL A 152 1.59 4.57 10.21
CA VAL A 152 0.52 4.01 9.37
C VAL A 152 0.22 2.56 9.76
N LYS A 153 1.22 1.76 10.07
CA LYS A 153 1.04 0.36 10.53
C LYS A 153 0.12 0.21 11.76
N VAL A 154 0.04 1.25 12.59
CA VAL A 154 -0.83 1.24 13.79
C VAL A 154 -2.19 1.90 13.57
N LEU A 155 -2.44 2.50 12.39
CA LEU A 155 -3.73 3.10 12.08
C LEU A 155 -4.80 2.01 11.82
N PRO A 156 -6.01 2.16 12.34
CA PRO A 156 -7.11 1.27 12.01
C PRO A 156 -7.40 1.22 10.51
N GLY A 157 -7.53 0.03 9.96
CA GLY A 157 -7.81 -0.18 8.53
C GLY A 157 -6.62 0.00 7.59
N ALA A 158 -5.42 0.26 8.13
CA ALA A 158 -4.19 0.34 7.33
C ALA A 158 -3.48 -1.02 7.29
N GLU A 159 -2.99 -1.37 6.12
CA GLU A 159 -2.12 -2.51 5.85
C GLU A 159 -0.88 -2.01 5.09
N VAL A 160 0.29 -2.41 5.53
CA VAL A 160 1.55 -2.11 4.83
C VAL A 160 2.19 -3.43 4.50
N GLY A 161 2.28 -3.74 3.21
CA GLY A 161 2.91 -4.93 2.69
C GLY A 161 4.44 -4.89 2.82
N ASP A 162 5.10 -6.05 2.77
CA ASP A 162 6.57 -6.15 2.82
C ASP A 162 7.24 -5.54 1.60
N ASP A 163 6.53 -5.53 0.46
CA ASP A 163 6.92 -4.82 -0.75
C ASP A 163 6.83 -3.29 -0.60
N GLY A 164 6.30 -2.79 0.53
CA GLY A 164 6.05 -1.38 0.82
C GLY A 164 4.77 -0.84 0.20
N SER A 165 3.91 -1.70 -0.35
CA SER A 165 2.56 -1.32 -0.75
C SER A 165 1.72 -0.97 0.48
N ILE A 166 0.85 0.00 0.33
CA ILE A 166 -0.02 0.48 1.41
C ILE A 166 -1.45 0.31 0.96
N LYS A 167 -2.24 -0.33 1.80
CA LYS A 167 -3.69 -0.31 1.67
C LYS A 167 -4.28 0.43 2.86
N ILE A 168 -5.27 1.22 2.62
CA ILE A 168 -6.07 1.84 3.67
C ILE A 168 -7.54 1.57 3.37
N ASN A 169 -8.21 0.96 4.33
CA ASN A 169 -9.61 0.59 4.14
C ASN A 169 -9.83 -0.31 2.90
N GLY A 170 -8.95 -1.28 2.68
CA GLY A 170 -8.99 -2.20 1.55
C GLY A 170 -8.61 -1.59 0.19
N LYS A 171 -8.29 -0.29 0.12
CA LYS A 171 -7.88 0.42 -1.10
C LYS A 171 -6.38 0.68 -1.11
N GLU A 172 -5.74 0.42 -2.23
CA GLU A 172 -4.31 0.72 -2.41
C GLU A 172 -4.05 2.23 -2.45
N VAL A 173 -3.12 2.69 -1.62
CA VAL A 173 -2.68 4.09 -1.59
C VAL A 173 -1.74 4.35 -2.77
N LYS A 174 -2.12 5.28 -3.64
CA LYS A 174 -1.36 5.62 -4.85
C LYS A 174 -0.46 6.84 -4.69
N LYS A 175 -0.74 7.70 -3.70
CA LYS A 175 0.03 8.93 -3.45
C LYS A 175 0.17 9.22 -1.97
N ILE A 176 1.31 9.77 -1.61
CA ILE A 176 1.57 10.36 -0.30
C ILE A 176 1.61 11.88 -0.44
N LEU A 177 0.88 12.57 0.42
CA LEU A 177 0.88 14.03 0.48
C LEU A 177 1.42 14.50 1.83
N VAL A 178 1.99 15.68 1.85
CA VAL A 178 2.35 16.40 3.08
C VAL A 178 1.71 17.79 3.02
N ASP A 179 0.79 18.08 3.94
CA ASP A 179 -0.08 19.27 3.92
C ASP A 179 -0.73 19.52 2.54
N GLY A 180 -1.27 18.45 1.93
CA GLY A 180 -1.96 18.51 0.65
C GLY A 180 -1.05 18.60 -0.59
N LYS A 181 0.26 18.59 -0.46
CA LYS A 181 1.24 18.61 -1.56
C LYS A 181 1.87 17.23 -1.72
N GLU A 182 1.98 16.76 -2.96
CA GLU A 182 2.54 15.45 -3.25
C GLU A 182 4.01 15.37 -2.80
N PHE A 183 4.32 14.31 -2.05
CA PHE A 183 5.64 14.04 -1.54
C PHE A 183 6.20 12.78 -2.18
N MET A 184 7.41 12.89 -2.76
CA MET A 184 8.06 11.81 -3.52
C MET A 184 7.16 11.25 -4.61
N THR A 185 6.80 12.08 -5.56
CA THR A 185 5.82 11.88 -6.63
C THR A 185 5.81 10.44 -7.16
N GLY A 186 4.69 9.73 -6.91
CA GLY A 186 4.47 8.35 -7.35
C GLY A 186 5.31 7.28 -6.65
N ASP A 187 6.03 7.60 -5.56
CA ASP A 187 6.77 6.64 -4.76
C ASP A 187 6.35 6.65 -3.29
N THR A 188 5.28 5.93 -3.03
CA THR A 188 4.70 5.83 -1.68
C THR A 188 5.66 5.16 -0.70
N LYS A 189 6.44 4.17 -1.15
CA LYS A 189 7.38 3.42 -0.32
C LYS A 189 8.50 4.31 0.20
N THR A 190 9.16 5.08 -0.68
CA THR A 190 10.20 6.02 -0.28
C THR A 190 9.65 7.11 0.63
N ALA A 191 8.47 7.66 0.33
CA ALA A 191 7.82 8.66 1.16
C ALA A 191 7.58 8.15 2.59
N MET A 192 7.04 6.94 2.73
CA MET A 192 6.73 6.33 4.02
C MET A 192 7.98 6.08 4.87
N LYS A 193 9.06 5.65 4.25
CA LYS A 193 10.30 5.28 4.95
C LYS A 193 11.14 6.47 5.39
N ASN A 194 10.95 7.63 4.79
CA ASN A 194 11.82 8.79 5.02
C ASN A 194 11.14 9.95 5.76
N LEU A 195 9.82 9.99 5.88
CA LEU A 195 9.11 11.03 6.62
C LEU A 195 9.03 10.67 8.11
N PRO A 196 9.57 11.49 9.05
CA PRO A 196 9.49 11.20 10.48
C PRO A 196 8.07 11.29 11.03
N ALA A 197 7.64 10.32 11.83
CA ALA A 197 6.33 10.35 12.49
C ALA A 197 6.21 11.52 13.49
N SER A 198 7.31 11.96 14.08
CA SER A 198 7.33 12.98 15.14
C SER A 198 6.85 14.36 14.71
N ILE A 199 6.91 14.68 13.41
CA ILE A 199 6.46 15.99 12.88
C ILE A 199 4.99 16.01 12.48
N ILE A 200 4.33 14.84 12.47
CA ILE A 200 2.95 14.69 11.99
C ILE A 200 1.97 14.99 13.12
N ASP A 201 0.97 15.80 12.82
CA ASP A 201 -0.20 16.07 13.67
C ASP A 201 -1.37 15.17 13.30
N LYS A 202 -1.65 15.04 12.02
CA LYS A 202 -2.81 14.31 11.48
C LYS A 202 -2.43 13.50 10.26
N VAL A 203 -3.09 12.36 10.10
CA VAL A 203 -3.05 11.57 8.87
C VAL A 203 -4.45 11.55 8.30
N LYS A 204 -4.62 12.02 7.06
CA LYS A 204 -5.90 11.99 6.36
C LYS A 204 -5.83 10.93 5.26
N ALA A 205 -6.83 10.06 5.22
CA ALA A 205 -7.00 9.08 4.16
C ALA A 205 -8.29 9.39 3.40
N TYR A 206 -8.17 9.64 2.11
CA TYR A 206 -9.30 9.98 1.26
C TYR A 206 -9.04 9.65 -0.20
N ASP A 207 -10.11 9.61 -0.98
CA ASP A 207 -10.02 9.46 -2.42
C ASP A 207 -9.85 10.84 -3.06
N GLN A 208 -8.66 11.12 -3.60
CA GLN A 208 -8.37 12.34 -4.34
C GLN A 208 -8.95 12.22 -5.75
N LYS A 209 -9.70 13.22 -6.17
CA LYS A 209 -10.22 13.31 -7.53
C LYS A 209 -9.08 13.30 -8.55
N SER A 210 -9.35 12.77 -9.74
CA SER A 210 -8.45 12.90 -10.88
C SER A 210 -8.14 14.37 -11.18
N ASP A 211 -7.05 14.65 -11.88
CA ASP A 211 -6.73 16.02 -12.27
C ASP A 211 -7.79 16.60 -13.21
N LEU A 212 -8.38 15.75 -14.07
CA LEU A 212 -9.47 16.16 -14.93
C LEU A 212 -10.71 16.56 -14.12
N ALA A 213 -11.12 15.72 -13.16
CA ALA A 213 -12.25 16.04 -12.29
C ALA A 213 -12.01 17.26 -11.39
N ARG A 214 -10.75 17.47 -10.95
CA ARG A 214 -10.36 18.65 -10.16
C ARG A 214 -10.46 19.94 -10.97
N VAL A 215 -9.98 19.93 -12.21
CA VAL A 215 -9.97 21.09 -13.09
C VAL A 215 -11.35 21.40 -13.65
N THR A 216 -12.08 20.38 -14.11
CA THR A 216 -13.40 20.55 -14.73
C THR A 216 -14.53 20.74 -13.72
N GLY A 217 -14.34 20.27 -12.48
CA GLY A 217 -15.40 20.17 -11.48
C GLY A 217 -16.36 18.99 -11.69
N ILE A 218 -16.19 18.23 -12.77
CA ILE A 218 -17.00 17.06 -13.11
C ILE A 218 -16.30 15.82 -12.58
N ASP A 219 -16.95 15.09 -11.70
CA ASP A 219 -16.42 13.85 -11.15
C ASP A 219 -16.42 12.77 -12.22
N ASP A 220 -15.23 12.25 -12.56
CA ASP A 220 -15.04 11.25 -13.61
C ASP A 220 -15.02 9.80 -13.07
N GLY A 221 -15.13 9.65 -11.76
CA GLY A 221 -15.03 8.34 -11.11
C GLY A 221 -13.59 7.78 -10.98
N GLU A 222 -12.62 8.46 -11.62
CA GLU A 222 -11.20 8.10 -11.57
C GLU A 222 -10.56 8.77 -10.35
N GLU A 223 -10.69 8.13 -9.21
CA GLU A 223 -10.13 8.63 -7.95
C GLU A 223 -8.96 7.78 -7.51
N GLN A 224 -8.00 8.41 -6.85
CA GLN A 224 -6.83 7.75 -6.27
C GLN A 224 -6.87 7.89 -4.75
N THR A 225 -6.77 6.78 -4.05
CA THR A 225 -6.65 6.81 -2.59
C THR A 225 -5.30 7.39 -2.19
N VAL A 226 -5.32 8.40 -1.33
CA VAL A 226 -4.14 9.12 -0.86
C VAL A 226 -4.06 9.13 0.66
N LEU A 227 -2.83 9.17 1.18
CA LEU A 227 -2.52 9.51 2.56
C LEU A 227 -1.90 10.90 2.60
N ASP A 228 -2.54 11.85 3.29
CA ASP A 228 -2.06 13.21 3.48
C ASP A 228 -1.63 13.40 4.94
N PHE A 229 -0.35 13.62 5.14
CA PHE A 229 0.27 13.86 6.44
C PHE A 229 0.28 15.35 6.75
N GLY A 230 -0.64 15.78 7.59
CA GLY A 230 -0.66 17.14 8.12
C GLY A 230 0.43 17.33 9.15
N MET A 231 1.29 18.34 8.96
CA MET A 231 2.36 18.67 9.90
C MET A 231 1.83 19.40 11.14
N LYS A 232 2.57 19.30 12.25
CA LYS A 232 2.30 20.06 13.48
C LYS A 232 2.34 21.56 13.21
N GLN A 233 1.50 22.31 13.90
CA GLN A 233 1.43 23.76 13.77
C GLN A 233 2.80 24.42 14.02
N GLY A 234 3.16 25.37 13.15
CA GLY A 234 4.46 26.07 13.22
C GLY A 234 5.60 25.36 12.47
N MET A 235 5.37 24.14 11.95
CA MET A 235 6.38 23.41 11.15
C MET A 235 6.25 23.64 9.63
N ASN A 236 5.48 24.63 9.20
CA ASN A 236 5.28 24.99 7.81
C ASN A 236 6.17 26.14 7.31
N LYS A 237 7.00 26.77 8.18
CA LYS A 237 7.96 27.82 7.83
C LYS A 237 9.25 27.62 8.62
N GLY A 238 10.38 27.42 7.94
CA GLY A 238 11.68 27.26 8.57
C GLY A 238 12.46 26.07 8.05
N PHE A 239 13.47 25.69 8.78
CA PHE A 239 14.33 24.53 8.49
C PHE A 239 14.16 23.50 9.59
N PHE A 240 14.05 22.23 9.19
CA PHE A 240 14.18 21.14 10.13
C PHE A 240 15.06 20.03 9.56
N SER A 241 15.76 19.32 10.44
CA SER A 241 16.55 18.15 10.09
C SER A 241 16.40 17.06 11.15
N ASN A 242 16.41 15.83 10.70
CA ASN A 242 16.43 14.64 11.55
C ASN A 242 17.53 13.70 11.06
N ILE A 243 18.48 13.39 11.91
CA ILE A 243 19.60 12.48 11.60
C ILE A 243 19.53 11.32 12.60
N ASN A 244 19.54 10.11 12.10
CA ASN A 244 19.58 8.89 12.88
C ASN A 244 20.77 8.06 12.42
N LEU A 245 21.67 7.75 13.31
CA LEU A 245 22.85 6.93 13.08
C LEU A 245 22.75 5.71 13.99
N SER A 246 22.75 4.53 13.42
CA SER A 246 22.60 3.28 14.16
C SER A 246 23.71 2.31 13.80
N VAL A 247 24.31 1.71 14.83
CA VAL A 247 25.30 0.65 14.71
C VAL A 247 24.86 -0.53 15.58
N GLY A 248 25.08 -1.73 15.11
CA GLY A 248 24.65 -2.94 15.79
C GLY A 248 25.66 -4.08 15.76
N ASN A 249 25.30 -5.16 16.41
CA ASN A 249 26.05 -6.42 16.36
C ASN A 249 25.98 -7.01 14.94
N HIS A 250 26.82 -7.99 14.63
CA HIS A 250 26.90 -8.67 13.33
C HIS A 250 27.09 -7.72 12.13
N GLY A 251 27.78 -6.59 12.33
CA GLY A 251 27.99 -5.59 11.28
C GLY A 251 26.70 -4.90 10.80
N ARG A 252 25.63 -4.88 11.61
CA ARG A 252 24.38 -4.21 11.26
C ARG A 252 24.50 -2.71 11.43
N TYR A 253 23.91 -1.97 10.50
CA TYR A 253 23.85 -0.52 10.54
C TYR A 253 22.55 0.01 9.91
N SER A 254 22.13 1.19 10.34
CA SER A 254 21.03 1.93 9.71
C SER A 254 21.25 3.42 9.91
N GLU A 255 21.57 4.11 8.83
CA GLU A 255 21.86 5.53 8.79
C GLU A 255 20.77 6.23 8.01
N ARG A 256 20.21 7.31 8.58
CA ARG A 256 19.17 8.10 7.92
C ARG A 256 19.38 9.57 8.23
N GLY A 257 19.29 10.37 7.20
CA GLY A 257 19.27 11.81 7.30
C GLY A 257 18.10 12.37 6.49
N MET A 258 17.39 13.33 7.07
CA MET A 258 16.37 14.09 6.38
C MET A 258 16.53 15.54 6.73
N ALA A 259 16.40 16.42 5.74
CA ALA A 259 16.36 17.85 5.90
C ALA A 259 15.21 18.43 5.09
N ALA A 260 14.49 19.40 5.67
CA ALA A 260 13.42 20.09 4.98
C ALA A 260 13.50 21.59 5.22
N TYR A 261 13.28 22.34 4.17
CA TYR A 261 13.22 23.79 4.17
C TYR A 261 11.89 24.26 3.62
N PHE A 262 11.17 25.05 4.40
CA PHE A 262 9.89 25.64 4.05
C PHE A 262 9.95 27.15 4.11
N LYS A 263 9.57 27.81 3.04
CA LYS A 263 9.48 29.27 2.99
C LYS A 263 8.29 29.66 2.10
N ASP A 264 7.24 30.15 2.73
CA ASP A 264 6.03 30.61 2.05
C ASP A 264 5.50 29.60 0.99
N ASN A 265 5.75 29.88 -0.27
CA ASN A 265 5.29 29.10 -1.40
C ASN A 265 6.26 28.00 -1.84
N PHE A 266 7.47 27.97 -1.30
CA PHE A 266 8.53 27.03 -1.67
C PHE A 266 8.78 26.02 -0.55
N ARG A 267 8.87 24.76 -0.93
CA ARG A 267 9.24 23.65 -0.04
C ARG A 267 10.30 22.80 -0.72
N MET A 268 11.30 22.46 0.05
CA MET A 268 12.36 21.53 -0.36
C MET A 268 12.58 20.52 0.76
N MET A 269 12.66 19.25 0.39
CA MET A 269 12.99 18.16 1.30
C MET A 269 14.06 17.29 0.65
N GLY A 270 15.11 16.98 1.40
CA GLY A 270 16.14 16.03 0.99
C GLY A 270 16.27 14.91 2.01
N PHE A 271 16.66 13.74 1.56
CA PHE A 271 16.92 12.60 2.42
C PHE A 271 18.08 11.75 1.92
N LEU A 272 18.73 11.10 2.87
CA LEU A 272 19.77 10.10 2.67
C LEU A 272 19.45 8.90 3.56
N SER A 273 19.64 7.70 3.05
CA SER A 273 19.46 6.48 3.85
C SER A 273 20.45 5.41 3.39
N ALA A 274 21.07 4.72 4.33
CA ALA A 274 21.89 3.56 4.09
C ALA A 274 21.64 2.54 5.20
N ASN A 275 21.33 1.29 4.85
CA ASN A 275 21.10 0.26 5.87
C ASN A 275 21.30 -1.15 5.31
N ASN A 276 21.63 -2.08 6.21
CA ASN A 276 21.67 -3.51 5.94
C ASN A 276 20.77 -4.33 6.89
N VAL A 277 19.82 -3.68 7.54
CA VAL A 277 18.82 -4.32 8.42
C VAL A 277 17.48 -4.54 7.73
N GLY A 278 17.44 -4.37 6.41
CA GLY A 278 16.23 -4.53 5.61
C GLY A 278 15.12 -3.56 6.00
N ASP A 279 15.47 -2.34 6.45
CA ASP A 279 14.51 -1.31 6.89
C ASP A 279 13.53 -1.75 7.99
N MET A 280 13.90 -2.69 8.87
CA MET A 280 13.11 -3.02 10.05
C MET A 280 13.07 -1.82 10.98
N MET A 281 11.89 -1.23 11.14
CA MET A 281 11.66 -0.18 12.13
C MET A 281 11.09 -0.82 13.40
N PHE A 282 11.69 -0.49 14.53
CA PHE A 282 11.08 -0.76 15.82
C PHE A 282 9.89 0.18 16.02
N GLY A 283 8.79 -0.35 16.39
CA GLY A 283 7.66 0.47 16.79
C GLY A 283 6.32 0.07 16.23
N GLY A 284 5.57 -0.53 17.07
CA GLY A 284 4.20 -0.93 16.86
C GLY A 284 4.09 -2.34 16.37
N GLY A 285 3.55 -3.18 17.25
CA GLY A 285 3.35 -4.60 17.02
C GLY A 285 2.96 -4.94 15.60
N ARG A 286 3.47 -6.04 15.13
CA ARG A 286 3.12 -6.66 13.85
C ARG A 286 1.60 -6.74 13.69
N ARG A 287 1.00 -5.66 13.23
CA ARG A 287 -0.38 -5.62 12.75
C ARG A 287 -0.46 -5.94 11.26
N GLY A 288 0.54 -6.62 10.74
CA GLY A 288 0.55 -7.20 9.42
C GLY A 288 0.18 -8.67 9.48
N GLY A 289 -0.47 -9.17 8.46
CA GLY A 289 -0.82 -10.57 8.33
C GLY A 289 0.39 -11.48 8.55
N PHE A 290 0.13 -12.68 9.03
CA PHE A 290 1.11 -13.71 9.22
C PHE A 290 1.89 -14.01 7.95
N GLY A 291 3.18 -14.25 8.09
CA GLY A 291 3.92 -15.07 7.14
C GLY A 291 4.54 -14.36 5.98
N GLN A 292 4.73 -13.04 6.01
CA GLN A 292 5.65 -12.42 5.07
C GLN A 292 7.01 -12.27 5.73
N THR A 293 7.83 -13.27 5.50
CA THR A 293 9.24 -13.28 5.85
C THR A 293 10.00 -12.38 4.90
N ARG A 294 10.91 -11.59 5.43
CA ARG A 294 11.83 -10.83 4.57
C ARG A 294 12.74 -11.80 3.85
N GLN A 295 12.69 -11.74 2.54
CA GLN A 295 13.48 -12.58 1.69
C GLN A 295 14.88 -11.99 1.56
N GLY A 296 15.91 -12.75 1.94
CA GLY A 296 17.30 -12.43 1.73
C GLY A 296 17.87 -11.34 2.64
N LEU A 297 19.16 -11.16 2.51
CA LEU A 297 19.93 -10.08 3.11
C LEU A 297 20.01 -8.94 2.11
N ASN A 298 19.55 -7.76 2.48
CA ASN A 298 19.53 -6.60 1.60
C ASN A 298 20.33 -5.46 2.20
N ASN A 299 21.21 -4.86 1.38
CA ASN A 299 21.92 -3.64 1.68
C ASN A 299 21.42 -2.54 0.72
N THR A 300 20.72 -1.57 1.27
CA THR A 300 20.07 -0.51 0.48
C THR A 300 20.68 0.85 0.82
N LYS A 301 21.02 1.62 -0.21
CA LYS A 301 21.42 3.02 -0.12
C LYS A 301 20.51 3.86 -0.98
N MET A 302 20.09 5.01 -0.48
CA MET A 302 19.13 5.87 -1.15
C MET A 302 19.43 7.33 -0.87
N ALA A 303 19.32 8.16 -1.89
CA ALA A 303 19.36 9.61 -1.77
C ALA A 303 18.25 10.23 -2.61
N GLY A 304 17.66 11.31 -2.14
CA GLY A 304 16.64 11.98 -2.93
C GLY A 304 16.35 13.38 -2.47
N ILE A 305 15.79 14.15 -3.40
CA ILE A 305 15.33 15.52 -3.17
C ILE A 305 13.94 15.68 -3.79
N ASN A 306 13.08 16.37 -3.08
CA ASN A 306 11.77 16.79 -3.55
C ASN A 306 11.61 18.29 -3.36
N MET A 307 11.09 18.98 -4.38
CA MET A 307 10.87 20.40 -4.38
C MET A 307 9.44 20.70 -4.83
N ASN A 308 8.77 21.61 -4.16
CA ASN A 308 7.46 22.12 -4.54
C ASN A 308 7.43 23.63 -4.51
N TYR A 309 6.75 24.22 -5.44
CA TYR A 309 6.44 25.64 -5.48
C TYR A 309 4.99 25.85 -5.90
N ASP A 310 4.29 26.74 -5.19
CA ASP A 310 2.92 27.09 -5.50
C ASP A 310 2.69 28.56 -5.15
N ASN A 311 2.55 29.42 -6.14
CA ASN A 311 2.31 30.84 -5.93
C ASN A 311 0.87 31.16 -5.46
N GLY A 312 0.04 30.13 -5.30
CA GLY A 312 -1.36 30.25 -4.88
C GLY A 312 -2.29 30.89 -5.90
N LYS A 313 -1.81 31.18 -7.12
CA LYS A 313 -2.56 31.87 -8.18
C LYS A 313 -2.51 31.17 -9.52
N THR A 314 -1.34 31.17 -10.17
CA THR A 314 -1.21 30.78 -11.57
C THR A 314 -0.23 29.65 -11.82
N TRP A 315 0.80 29.48 -10.99
CA TRP A 315 1.86 28.50 -11.18
C TRP A 315 2.02 27.58 -9.98
N GLN A 316 2.03 26.32 -10.27
CA GLN A 316 2.43 25.29 -9.32
C GLN A 316 3.37 24.31 -10.03
N TRP A 317 4.48 23.98 -9.40
CA TRP A 317 5.32 22.90 -9.87
C TRP A 317 5.83 22.05 -8.70
N ASP A 318 6.05 20.80 -8.97
CA ASP A 318 6.70 19.84 -8.08
C ASP A 318 7.70 19.02 -8.89
N GLY A 319 8.81 18.69 -8.24
CA GLY A 319 9.88 17.90 -8.84
C GLY A 319 10.54 17.00 -7.81
N SER A 320 10.93 15.82 -8.24
CA SER A 320 11.71 14.89 -7.43
C SER A 320 12.80 14.25 -8.23
N LEU A 321 13.95 14.07 -7.59
CA LEU A 321 15.07 13.26 -8.08
C LEU A 321 15.47 12.28 -7.00
N ARG A 322 15.62 11.02 -7.36
CA ARG A 322 15.99 9.95 -6.44
C ARG A 322 17.03 9.05 -7.06
N TRP A 323 18.02 8.71 -6.28
CA TRP A 323 18.95 7.61 -6.52
C TRP A 323 18.71 6.48 -5.54
N ASN A 324 18.73 5.25 -6.03
CA ASN A 324 18.59 4.05 -5.23
C ASN A 324 19.63 3.02 -5.65
N HIS A 325 20.33 2.45 -4.67
CA HIS A 325 21.24 1.34 -4.84
C HIS A 325 20.83 0.20 -3.91
N ASN A 326 20.71 -1.01 -4.44
CA ASN A 326 20.38 -2.19 -3.67
C ASN A 326 21.32 -3.34 -4.01
N ASN A 327 21.86 -3.99 -2.97
CA ASN A 327 22.54 -5.28 -3.07
C ASN A 327 21.70 -6.29 -2.28
N GLY A 328 21.31 -7.38 -2.94
CA GLY A 328 20.59 -8.49 -2.35
C GLY A 328 21.41 -9.77 -2.37
N ASP A 329 21.32 -10.53 -1.29
CA ASP A 329 21.85 -11.87 -1.14
C ASP A 329 20.71 -12.75 -0.62
N LEU A 330 20.17 -13.59 -1.50
CA LEU A 330 19.04 -14.45 -1.24
C LEU A 330 19.44 -15.91 -1.34
N GLN A 331 19.40 -16.62 -0.24
CA GLN A 331 19.43 -18.08 -0.21
C GLN A 331 18.00 -18.58 -0.04
N ALA A 332 17.59 -19.53 -0.87
CA ALA A 332 16.28 -20.11 -0.78
C ALA A 332 16.37 -21.64 -0.86
N LYS A 333 15.65 -22.31 0.06
CA LYS A 333 15.34 -23.74 -0.01
C LYS A 333 13.87 -23.85 -0.38
N VAL A 334 13.60 -24.46 -1.51
CA VAL A 334 12.25 -24.55 -2.08
C VAL A 334 11.78 -26.02 -2.07
N PHE A 335 10.61 -26.22 -1.51
CA PHE A 335 9.92 -27.49 -1.39
C PHE A 335 8.62 -27.39 -2.18
N SER A 336 8.56 -28.03 -3.32
CA SER A 336 7.36 -28.02 -4.18
C SER A 336 6.77 -29.41 -4.30
N ASP A 337 5.47 -29.51 -4.09
CA ASP A 337 4.68 -30.71 -4.31
C ASP A 337 3.70 -30.41 -5.45
N ASN A 338 3.78 -31.21 -6.50
CA ASN A 338 2.97 -31.02 -7.69
C ASN A 338 1.66 -31.81 -7.59
N PHE A 339 0.52 -31.13 -7.68
CA PHE A 339 -0.81 -31.74 -7.63
C PHE A 339 -1.25 -32.35 -8.97
N LEU A 340 -0.41 -32.28 -10.00
CA LEU A 340 -0.74 -32.69 -11.35
C LEU A 340 -0.35 -34.17 -11.65
N ALA A 341 0.57 -34.72 -10.86
CA ALA A 341 1.10 -36.06 -11.10
C ALA A 341 0.20 -37.14 -10.52
N SER A 342 -0.03 -38.19 -11.25
CA SER A 342 -0.68 -39.41 -10.76
C SER A 342 0.15 -40.12 -9.69
N GLN A 343 1.46 -39.95 -9.70
CA GLN A 343 2.41 -40.21 -8.66
C GLN A 343 2.91 -38.85 -8.19
N HIS A 344 2.92 -38.60 -6.88
CA HIS A 344 3.31 -37.30 -6.31
C HIS A 344 4.71 -36.92 -6.78
N ALA A 345 4.83 -35.80 -7.52
CA ALA A 345 6.13 -35.27 -7.90
C ALA A 345 6.57 -34.25 -6.90
N TYR A 346 7.65 -34.55 -6.21
CA TYR A 346 8.26 -33.69 -5.21
C TYR A 346 9.50 -33.04 -5.80
N THR A 347 9.55 -31.73 -5.82
CA THR A 347 10.75 -31.01 -6.26
C THR A 347 11.39 -30.32 -5.07
N ARG A 348 12.70 -30.49 -4.94
CA ARG A 348 13.54 -29.82 -3.94
C ARG A 348 14.56 -28.97 -4.66
N ARG A 349 14.75 -27.75 -4.24
CA ARG A 349 15.71 -26.81 -4.85
C ARG A 349 16.41 -26.01 -3.77
N ILE A 350 17.72 -25.85 -3.92
CA ILE A 350 18.51 -24.89 -3.18
C ILE A 350 19.02 -23.86 -4.20
N SER A 351 18.89 -22.58 -3.90
CA SER A 351 19.39 -21.52 -4.76
C SER A 351 20.07 -20.43 -3.93
N GLN A 352 21.11 -19.85 -4.53
CA GLN A 352 21.81 -18.66 -4.09
C GLN A 352 21.67 -17.61 -5.16
N GLN A 353 21.06 -16.48 -4.83
CA GLN A 353 20.86 -15.37 -5.76
C GLN A 353 21.47 -14.11 -5.21
N TYR A 354 22.39 -13.54 -5.97
CA TYR A 354 22.93 -12.21 -5.72
C TYR A 354 22.37 -11.23 -6.73
N THR A 355 21.94 -10.07 -6.24
CA THR A 355 21.41 -8.99 -7.08
C THR A 355 22.08 -7.68 -6.73
N ARG A 356 22.38 -6.87 -7.73
CA ARG A 356 22.87 -5.51 -7.55
C ARG A 356 22.14 -4.59 -8.52
N SER A 357 21.58 -3.52 -8.03
CA SER A 357 20.87 -2.55 -8.86
C SER A 357 21.20 -1.12 -8.49
N ASN A 358 21.24 -0.26 -9.50
CA ASN A 358 21.35 1.18 -9.37
C ASN A 358 20.25 1.82 -10.21
N SER A 359 19.50 2.74 -9.66
CA SER A 359 18.48 3.47 -10.40
C SER A 359 18.48 4.96 -10.05
N TRP A 360 18.20 5.77 -11.07
CA TRP A 360 17.88 7.18 -10.96
C TRP A 360 16.48 7.42 -11.46
N ASP A 361 15.66 8.05 -10.66
CA ASP A 361 14.28 8.41 -10.99
C ASP A 361 14.11 9.92 -10.88
N GLY A 362 13.79 10.56 -12.00
CA GLY A 362 13.47 11.98 -12.07
C GLY A 362 12.01 12.17 -12.49
N ARG A 363 11.26 13.00 -11.78
CA ARG A 363 9.87 13.36 -12.11
C ARG A 363 9.66 14.83 -11.91
N PHE A 364 8.88 15.43 -12.80
CA PHE A 364 8.51 16.82 -12.72
C PHE A 364 7.04 16.99 -13.09
N ARG A 365 6.37 17.96 -12.46
CA ARG A 365 5.02 18.37 -12.79
C ARG A 365 4.97 19.89 -12.77
N LEU A 366 4.44 20.44 -13.83
CA LEU A 366 4.13 21.85 -13.95
C LEU A 366 2.64 22.02 -14.19
N GLU A 367 2.00 22.85 -13.41
CA GLU A 367 0.61 23.27 -13.63
C GLU A 367 0.55 24.78 -13.75
N TRP A 368 -0.03 25.22 -14.85
CA TRP A 368 -0.23 26.62 -15.17
C TRP A 368 -1.71 26.92 -15.36
N THR A 369 -2.22 27.84 -14.57
CA THR A 369 -3.62 28.27 -14.60
C THR A 369 -3.63 29.80 -14.82
N PRO A 370 -3.45 30.28 -16.09
CA PRO A 370 -3.35 31.70 -16.38
C PRO A 370 -4.59 32.50 -15.94
N ASP A 371 -5.74 31.85 -16.05
CA ASP A 371 -7.05 32.38 -15.63
C ASP A 371 -7.99 31.25 -15.17
N SER A 372 -9.23 31.58 -14.85
CA SER A 372 -10.24 30.62 -14.40
C SER A 372 -10.73 29.67 -15.49
N MET A 373 -10.40 29.90 -16.75
CA MET A 373 -10.89 29.15 -17.94
C MET A 373 -9.84 28.14 -18.44
N TRP A 374 -8.55 28.38 -18.24
CA TRP A 374 -7.46 27.58 -18.74
C TRP A 374 -6.72 26.84 -17.62
N ASN A 375 -6.37 25.60 -17.86
CA ASN A 375 -5.42 24.84 -17.07
C ASN A 375 -4.51 24.04 -18.00
N VAL A 376 -3.22 24.22 -17.85
CA VAL A 376 -2.19 23.50 -18.62
C VAL A 376 -1.33 22.72 -17.63
N MET A 377 -1.13 21.44 -17.88
CA MET A 377 -0.37 20.56 -17.02
C MET A 377 0.63 19.75 -17.83
N PHE A 378 1.91 19.84 -17.46
CA PHE A 378 2.99 19.09 -18.09
C PHE A 378 3.70 18.19 -17.06
N ARG A 379 3.90 16.92 -17.42
CA ARG A 379 4.47 15.90 -16.53
C ARG A 379 5.48 15.03 -17.27
N PRO A 380 6.76 15.38 -17.29
CA PRO A 380 7.83 14.49 -17.70
C PRO A 380 8.32 13.61 -16.56
N SER A 381 8.80 12.42 -16.90
CA SER A 381 9.54 11.53 -16.00
C SER A 381 10.66 10.81 -16.78
N LEU A 382 11.76 10.55 -16.08
CA LEU A 382 12.92 9.82 -16.60
C LEU A 382 13.38 8.81 -15.55
N GLN A 383 13.57 7.57 -15.98
CA GLN A 383 14.16 6.52 -15.16
C GLN A 383 15.36 5.91 -15.89
N LEU A 384 16.48 5.85 -15.20
CA LEU A 384 17.70 5.17 -15.65
C LEU A 384 17.99 4.07 -14.63
N SER A 385 18.18 2.84 -15.09
CA SER A 385 18.48 1.74 -14.18
C SER A 385 19.50 0.79 -14.77
N LYS A 386 20.39 0.30 -13.90
CA LYS A 386 21.36 -0.75 -14.20
C LYS A 386 21.24 -1.85 -13.16
N SER A 387 21.23 -3.09 -13.61
CA SER A 387 21.14 -4.24 -12.74
C SER A 387 22.15 -5.31 -13.13
N ASP A 388 22.68 -5.99 -12.13
CA ASP A 388 23.51 -7.19 -12.28
C ASP A 388 22.89 -8.29 -11.42
N GLY A 389 22.93 -9.53 -11.87
CA GLY A 389 22.44 -10.69 -11.15
C GLY A 389 23.36 -11.88 -11.30
N LEU A 390 23.36 -12.71 -10.28
CA LEU A 390 23.95 -14.05 -10.28
C LEU A 390 22.98 -14.98 -9.55
N ASP A 391 22.57 -16.05 -10.22
CA ASP A 391 21.74 -17.12 -9.64
C ASP A 391 22.48 -18.45 -9.83
N VAL A 392 22.69 -19.17 -8.75
CA VAL A 392 23.23 -20.53 -8.75
C VAL A 392 22.24 -21.44 -8.05
N SER A 393 21.82 -22.50 -8.70
CA SER A 393 20.81 -23.37 -8.10
C SER A 393 21.02 -24.85 -8.45
N THR A 394 20.68 -25.72 -7.49
CA THR A 394 20.58 -27.16 -7.68
C THR A 394 19.17 -27.59 -7.29
N SER A 395 18.56 -28.44 -8.10
CA SER A 395 17.25 -29.03 -7.83
C SER A 395 17.21 -30.49 -8.23
N ALA A 396 16.32 -31.24 -7.59
CA ALA A 396 15.99 -32.59 -7.96
C ALA A 396 14.48 -32.82 -7.83
N THR A 397 13.93 -33.66 -8.70
CA THR A 397 12.54 -34.09 -8.69
C THR A 397 12.47 -35.56 -8.36
N PHE A 398 11.53 -35.92 -7.49
CA PHE A 398 11.35 -37.25 -6.95
C PHE A 398 9.90 -37.72 -7.18
N SER A 399 9.72 -39.02 -7.41
CA SER A 399 8.39 -39.63 -7.50
C SER A 399 7.75 -39.89 -6.15
N GLU A 400 8.56 -39.96 -5.08
CA GLU A 400 8.15 -40.16 -3.69
C GLU A 400 8.71 -39.05 -2.80
N ASP A 401 8.17 -38.87 -1.59
CA ASP A 401 8.64 -37.84 -0.68
C ASP A 401 10.09 -38.13 -0.22
N PRO A 402 11.07 -37.32 -0.61
CA PRO A 402 12.47 -37.57 -0.28
C PRO A 402 12.78 -37.46 1.22
N TYR A 403 11.95 -36.77 1.99
CA TYR A 403 12.14 -36.69 3.44
C TYR A 403 11.84 -38.00 4.19
N ALA A 404 11.13 -38.93 3.56
CA ALA A 404 10.99 -40.27 4.12
C ALA A 404 12.31 -41.04 4.21
N GLN A 405 13.34 -40.59 3.46
CA GLN A 405 14.65 -41.25 3.38
C GLN A 405 15.75 -40.45 4.12
N GLY A 406 15.55 -39.17 4.44
CA GLY A 406 16.52 -38.35 5.16
C GLY A 406 16.25 -36.84 5.10
N ASP A 407 16.89 -36.08 5.97
CA ASP A 407 16.64 -34.64 6.16
C ASP A 407 17.29 -33.74 5.10
N ALA A 408 18.21 -34.26 4.29
CA ALA A 408 18.95 -33.50 3.27
C ALA A 408 18.74 -34.04 1.84
N PRO A 409 17.59 -33.85 1.23
CA PRO A 409 17.20 -34.49 -0.04
C PRO A 409 18.13 -34.27 -1.23
N LEU A 410 18.95 -33.23 -1.17
CA LEU A 410 19.91 -32.89 -2.24
C LEU A 410 21.37 -33.29 -1.89
N ALA A 411 21.60 -34.01 -0.80
CA ALA A 411 22.90 -34.58 -0.48
C ALA A 411 23.24 -35.73 -1.43
N GLU A 412 24.48 -35.82 -1.86
CA GLU A 412 24.93 -36.76 -2.89
C GLU A 412 24.68 -38.24 -2.52
N ASP A 413 24.85 -38.61 -1.26
CA ASP A 413 24.61 -39.94 -0.72
C ASP A 413 23.11 -40.31 -0.78
N LEU A 414 22.24 -39.37 -0.43
CA LEU A 414 20.82 -39.59 -0.49
C LEU A 414 20.29 -39.64 -1.94
N LEU A 415 20.82 -38.75 -2.80
CA LEU A 415 20.49 -38.79 -4.22
C LEU A 415 20.89 -40.13 -4.86
N ALA A 416 22.07 -40.66 -4.54
CA ALA A 416 22.52 -41.98 -5.02
C ALA A 416 21.61 -43.12 -4.53
N THR A 417 21.17 -43.06 -3.28
CA THR A 417 20.23 -44.02 -2.69
C THR A 417 18.89 -43.99 -3.44
N MET A 418 18.35 -42.80 -3.67
CA MET A 418 17.07 -42.60 -4.36
C MET A 418 17.14 -42.96 -5.86
N GLN A 419 18.31 -42.74 -6.48
CA GLN A 419 18.57 -43.20 -7.82
C GLN A 419 18.54 -44.77 -7.88
N ALA A 420 19.20 -45.41 -6.94
CA ALA A 420 19.21 -46.90 -6.87
C ALA A 420 17.81 -47.47 -6.59
N GLN A 421 16.95 -46.73 -5.89
CA GLN A 421 15.54 -47.11 -5.64
C GLN A 421 14.61 -46.77 -6.82
N GLY A 422 15.09 -46.03 -7.86
CA GLY A 422 14.29 -45.58 -8.98
C GLY A 422 13.28 -44.48 -8.65
N THR A 423 13.46 -43.79 -7.48
CA THR A 423 12.56 -42.73 -7.05
C THR A 423 13.06 -41.33 -7.45
N LEU A 424 14.33 -41.17 -7.80
CA LEU A 424 14.90 -39.95 -8.38
C LEU A 424 14.50 -39.84 -9.88
N VAL A 425 13.80 -38.79 -10.26
CA VAL A 425 13.33 -38.54 -11.62
C VAL A 425 14.35 -37.74 -12.43
N ASN A 426 14.78 -36.61 -11.91
CA ASN A 426 15.80 -35.78 -12.54
C ASN A 426 16.58 -34.96 -11.52
N ARG A 427 17.74 -34.46 -11.97
CA ARG A 427 18.56 -33.50 -11.24
C ARG A 427 18.99 -32.39 -12.17
N GLN A 428 18.94 -31.17 -11.71
CA GLN A 428 19.29 -29.99 -12.49
C GLN A 428 20.27 -29.09 -11.74
N ARG A 429 21.30 -28.62 -12.41
CA ARG A 429 22.20 -27.56 -11.95
C ARG A 429 22.13 -26.40 -12.91
N ASN A 430 21.97 -25.19 -12.37
CA ASN A 430 21.90 -23.96 -13.15
C ASN A 430 22.84 -22.91 -12.57
N THR A 431 23.52 -22.21 -13.45
CA THR A 431 24.19 -20.94 -13.15
C THR A 431 23.74 -19.91 -14.16
N THR A 432 23.33 -18.74 -13.69
CA THR A 432 22.87 -17.65 -14.56
C THR A 432 23.49 -16.33 -14.10
N VAL A 433 24.18 -15.65 -15.02
CA VAL A 433 24.74 -14.30 -14.83
C VAL A 433 23.98 -13.34 -15.71
N THR A 434 23.42 -12.28 -15.13
CA THR A 434 22.57 -11.32 -15.83
C THR A 434 23.11 -9.89 -15.71
N TYR A 435 22.83 -9.09 -16.73
CA TYR A 435 23.02 -7.66 -16.75
C TYR A 435 21.86 -6.99 -17.47
N GLY A 436 21.38 -5.89 -16.93
CA GLY A 436 20.36 -5.05 -17.55
C GLY A 436 20.71 -3.57 -17.44
N ASP A 437 20.58 -2.86 -18.54
CA ASP A 437 20.61 -1.40 -18.62
C ASP A 437 19.29 -0.94 -19.23
N ASN A 438 18.57 -0.06 -18.54
CA ASN A 438 17.28 0.37 -18.99
C ASN A 438 17.09 1.89 -18.83
N THR A 439 16.68 2.53 -19.91
CA THR A 439 16.30 3.95 -19.98
C THR A 439 14.82 4.05 -20.31
N SER A 440 14.03 4.65 -19.43
CA SER A 440 12.61 4.88 -19.63
C SER A 440 12.27 6.36 -19.47
N ALA A 441 11.67 6.95 -20.49
CA ALA A 441 11.21 8.34 -20.49
C ALA A 441 9.71 8.40 -20.81
N GLN A 442 8.98 9.24 -20.07
CA GLN A 442 7.57 9.47 -20.31
C GLN A 442 7.27 10.96 -20.19
N ALA A 443 6.35 11.47 -21.00
CA ALA A 443 5.86 12.82 -20.88
C ALA A 443 4.36 12.88 -21.17
N SER A 444 3.65 13.73 -20.45
CA SER A 444 2.24 14.06 -20.77
C SER A 444 1.99 15.56 -20.68
N LEU A 445 1.28 16.09 -21.65
CA LEU A 445 0.78 17.47 -21.69
C LEU A 445 -0.74 17.41 -21.72
N GLN A 446 -1.38 18.03 -20.73
CA GLN A 446 -2.83 18.17 -20.66
C GLN A 446 -3.21 19.64 -20.71
N VAL A 447 -4.09 20.00 -21.62
CA VAL A 447 -4.65 21.33 -21.75
C VAL A 447 -6.16 21.23 -21.57
N ASN A 448 -6.69 21.92 -20.58
CA ASN A 448 -8.13 22.02 -20.35
C ASN A 448 -8.59 23.45 -20.56
N ARG A 449 -9.71 23.64 -21.27
CA ARG A 449 -10.39 24.89 -21.42
C ARG A 449 -11.86 24.77 -21.02
N LYS A 450 -12.25 25.57 -20.04
CA LYS A 450 -13.67 25.78 -19.73
C LYS A 450 -14.28 26.70 -20.79
N LEU A 451 -15.36 26.25 -21.41
CA LEU A 451 -16.07 27.00 -22.46
C LEU A 451 -17.22 27.80 -21.87
N SER A 452 -17.73 27.40 -20.71
CA SER A 452 -18.80 28.13 -20.01
C SER A 452 -18.71 27.90 -18.48
N ALA A 453 -19.35 28.76 -17.72
CA ALA A 453 -19.51 28.66 -16.27
C ALA A 453 -20.37 27.44 -15.87
N ASN A 454 -21.21 26.92 -16.76
CA ASN A 454 -22.11 25.79 -16.49
C ASN A 454 -21.39 24.42 -16.53
N GLY A 455 -20.06 24.39 -16.75
CA GLY A 455 -19.26 23.16 -16.76
C GLY A 455 -19.00 22.59 -18.15
N ARG A 456 -19.40 23.28 -19.25
CA ARG A 456 -18.97 22.91 -20.60
C ARG A 456 -17.47 23.09 -20.73
N ASN A 457 -16.74 22.04 -21.13
CA ASN A 457 -15.29 22.07 -21.23
C ASN A 457 -14.76 21.14 -22.32
N VAL A 458 -13.54 21.44 -22.76
CA VAL A 458 -12.73 20.59 -23.64
C VAL A 458 -11.38 20.33 -22.95
N THR A 459 -10.92 19.09 -23.01
CA THR A 459 -9.59 18.68 -22.57
C THR A 459 -8.88 17.99 -23.70
N LEU A 460 -7.66 18.42 -23.99
CA LEU A 460 -6.72 17.74 -24.89
C LEU A 460 -5.57 17.20 -24.05
N ARG A 461 -5.24 15.91 -24.21
CA ARG A 461 -4.08 15.27 -23.59
C ARG A 461 -3.20 14.65 -24.65
N LEU A 462 -1.93 15.00 -24.62
CA LEU A 462 -0.86 14.37 -25.41
C LEU A 462 0.01 13.57 -24.45
N GLN A 463 0.39 12.37 -24.85
CA GLN A 463 1.29 11.53 -24.05
C GLN A 463 2.30 10.83 -24.95
N GLY A 464 3.52 10.69 -24.47
CA GLY A 464 4.57 9.97 -25.14
C GLY A 464 5.35 9.14 -24.13
N ASN A 465 5.78 7.97 -24.55
CA ASN A 465 6.69 7.11 -23.80
C ASN A 465 7.79 6.55 -24.69
N TYR A 466 8.96 6.37 -24.13
CA TYR A 466 10.12 5.73 -24.74
C TYR A 466 10.78 4.81 -23.72
N ASN A 467 11.15 3.62 -24.16
CA ASN A 467 11.92 2.68 -23.34
C ASN A 467 12.98 2.02 -24.22
N ASP A 468 14.22 2.01 -23.74
CA ASP A 468 15.37 1.35 -24.34
C ASP A 468 16.04 0.49 -23.27
N ALA A 469 16.05 -0.81 -23.48
CA ALA A 469 16.62 -1.78 -22.54
C ALA A 469 17.61 -2.67 -23.27
N ASP A 470 18.81 -2.80 -22.71
CA ASP A 470 19.83 -3.76 -23.12
C ASP A 470 20.05 -4.79 -22.02
N ALA A 471 19.74 -6.04 -22.29
CA ALA A 471 19.94 -7.12 -21.35
C ALA A 471 20.90 -8.17 -21.91
N LYS A 472 21.73 -8.72 -21.03
CA LYS A 472 22.69 -9.79 -21.31
C LYS A 472 22.51 -10.89 -20.29
N THR A 473 22.51 -12.13 -20.75
CA THR A 473 22.40 -13.30 -19.87
C THR A 473 23.34 -14.38 -20.34
N PHE A 474 24.22 -14.82 -19.47
CA PHE A 474 24.97 -16.06 -19.64
C PHE A 474 24.39 -17.11 -18.71
N SER A 475 24.07 -18.29 -19.23
CA SER A 475 23.51 -19.39 -18.44
C SER A 475 24.14 -20.72 -18.79
N THR A 476 24.37 -21.54 -17.76
CA THR A 476 24.68 -22.96 -17.89
C THR A 476 23.59 -23.75 -17.19
N GLN A 477 23.06 -24.74 -17.87
CA GLN A 477 22.06 -25.66 -17.36
C GLN A 477 22.48 -27.09 -17.70
N ASP A 478 22.67 -27.92 -16.69
CA ASP A 478 22.81 -29.37 -16.81
C ASP A 478 21.61 -30.04 -16.15
N LEU A 479 20.87 -30.83 -16.92
CA LEU A 479 19.69 -31.57 -16.49
C LEU A 479 19.90 -33.04 -16.80
N GLN A 480 20.04 -33.87 -15.79
CA GLN A 480 20.17 -35.31 -15.88
C GLN A 480 18.84 -35.99 -15.56
N TYR A 481 18.42 -36.85 -16.44
CA TYR A 481 17.25 -37.69 -16.27
C TYR A 481 17.68 -39.09 -15.85
N TYR A 482 17.07 -39.64 -14.81
CA TYR A 482 17.37 -40.96 -14.27
C TYR A 482 16.34 -42.03 -14.66
N GLN A 483 15.24 -41.59 -15.28
CA GLN A 483 14.18 -42.50 -15.78
C GLN A 483 14.07 -42.47 -17.29
N LEU A 484 14.94 -41.69 -17.98
CA LEU A 484 15.06 -41.65 -19.43
C LEU A 484 16.47 -42.06 -19.82
N LEU A 485 16.61 -43.05 -20.69
CA LEU A 485 17.88 -43.52 -21.20
C LEU A 485 18.17 -42.89 -22.56
N ASP A 486 19.43 -42.61 -22.82
CA ASP A 486 19.90 -42.24 -24.17
C ASP A 486 19.98 -43.42 -25.12
N ALA A 487 20.42 -43.21 -26.36
CA ALA A 487 20.59 -44.25 -27.36
C ALA A 487 21.63 -45.33 -26.99
N MET A 488 22.48 -45.08 -26.00
CA MET A 488 23.49 -45.98 -25.48
C MET A 488 23.05 -46.69 -24.19
N GLY A 489 21.81 -46.46 -23.73
CA GLY A 489 21.28 -47.05 -22.51
C GLY A 489 21.81 -46.41 -21.22
N GLN A 490 22.40 -45.19 -21.29
CA GLN A 490 22.81 -44.40 -20.13
C GLN A 490 21.77 -43.34 -19.80
N ASP A 491 21.87 -42.78 -18.59
CA ASP A 491 21.00 -41.66 -18.16
C ASP A 491 21.08 -40.48 -19.14
N SER A 492 19.93 -40.05 -19.64
CA SER A 492 19.86 -38.96 -20.62
C SER A 492 20.25 -37.62 -19.98
N ILE A 493 21.09 -36.84 -20.65
CA ILE A 493 21.56 -35.54 -20.19
C ILE A 493 21.19 -34.47 -21.20
N TYR A 494 20.47 -33.43 -20.73
CA TYR A 494 20.23 -32.24 -21.50
C TYR A 494 21.14 -31.12 -21.00
N ARG A 495 21.80 -30.43 -21.93
CA ARG A 495 22.65 -29.28 -21.65
C ARG A 495 22.18 -28.06 -22.43
N ALA A 496 22.17 -26.91 -21.77
CA ALA A 496 21.90 -25.63 -22.39
C ALA A 496 22.88 -24.58 -21.83
N TYR A 497 23.97 -24.36 -22.56
CA TYR A 497 24.96 -23.33 -22.24
C TYR A 497 24.79 -22.20 -23.23
N ARG A 498 24.26 -21.05 -22.78
CA ARG A 498 23.81 -20.00 -23.68
C ARG A 498 24.27 -18.61 -23.25
N TYR A 499 24.61 -17.79 -24.22
CA TYR A 499 24.76 -16.37 -24.04
C TYR A 499 23.73 -15.64 -24.89
N ASN A 500 22.90 -14.83 -24.24
CA ASN A 500 21.83 -14.08 -24.89
C ASN A 500 22.10 -12.58 -24.80
N LEU A 501 22.01 -11.89 -25.92
CA LEU A 501 21.91 -10.44 -26.03
C LEU A 501 20.47 -10.09 -26.37
N MET A 502 19.83 -9.20 -25.60
CA MET A 502 18.39 -8.94 -25.69
C MET A 502 18.11 -7.44 -25.68
N PRO A 503 18.49 -6.68 -26.72
CA PRO A 503 18.07 -5.29 -26.85
C PRO A 503 16.56 -5.22 -27.10
N THR A 504 15.89 -4.33 -26.37
CA THR A 504 14.45 -4.09 -26.52
C THR A 504 14.20 -2.60 -26.57
N LYS A 505 13.48 -2.13 -27.61
CA LYS A 505 13.08 -0.75 -27.78
C LYS A 505 11.57 -0.64 -27.92
N SER A 506 10.98 0.27 -27.18
CA SER A 506 9.56 0.56 -27.33
C SER A 506 9.30 2.06 -27.25
N HIS A 507 8.34 2.53 -28.02
CA HIS A 507 7.84 3.88 -27.93
C HIS A 507 6.33 3.92 -28.23
N GLY A 508 5.67 4.91 -27.68
CA GLY A 508 4.26 5.12 -27.91
C GLY A 508 3.90 6.61 -27.87
N ILE A 509 2.85 6.94 -28.62
CA ILE A 509 2.25 8.27 -28.66
C ILE A 509 0.76 8.11 -28.49
N GLY A 510 0.16 8.91 -27.60
CA GLY A 510 -1.29 8.95 -27.37
C GLY A 510 -1.81 10.38 -27.47
N VAL A 511 -2.97 10.51 -28.10
CA VAL A 511 -3.74 11.77 -28.18
C VAL A 511 -5.15 11.49 -27.69
N GLU A 512 -5.61 12.24 -26.71
CA GLU A 512 -6.96 12.14 -26.15
C GLU A 512 -7.65 13.49 -26.19
N ALA A 513 -8.88 13.53 -26.70
CA ALA A 513 -9.76 14.67 -26.64
C ALA A 513 -11.03 14.32 -25.88
N THR A 514 -11.36 15.09 -24.85
CA THR A 514 -12.56 14.92 -24.04
C THR A 514 -13.44 16.17 -24.13
N TYR A 515 -14.71 15.99 -24.42
CA TYR A 515 -15.73 17.06 -24.43
C TYR A 515 -16.81 16.74 -23.40
N SER A 516 -17.17 17.72 -22.59
CA SER A 516 -18.25 17.61 -21.60
C SER A 516 -19.30 18.66 -21.83
N GLU A 517 -20.56 18.22 -22.06
CA GLU A 517 -21.72 19.05 -22.26
C GLU A 517 -22.66 18.97 -21.06
N PRO A 518 -23.02 20.10 -20.44
CA PRO A 518 -24.09 20.15 -19.43
C PRO A 518 -25.46 20.02 -20.11
N ILE A 519 -26.14 18.89 -19.87
CA ILE A 519 -27.48 18.59 -20.45
C ILE A 519 -28.63 18.93 -19.50
N ALA A 520 -28.33 18.99 -18.17
CA ALA A 520 -29.26 19.43 -17.14
C ALA A 520 -28.48 19.96 -15.93
N ARG A 521 -29.18 20.47 -14.90
CA ARG A 521 -28.56 20.95 -13.67
C ARG A 521 -27.74 19.83 -13.05
N ARG A 522 -26.41 20.03 -12.93
CA ARG A 522 -25.43 19.05 -12.37
C ARG A 522 -25.43 17.71 -13.10
N THR A 523 -25.83 17.69 -14.36
CA THR A 523 -25.85 16.51 -15.22
C THR A 523 -25.10 16.80 -16.51
N TYR A 524 -24.14 15.93 -16.85
CA TYR A 524 -23.23 16.11 -17.95
C TYR A 524 -23.21 14.87 -18.84
N LEU A 525 -23.17 15.10 -20.15
CA LEU A 525 -22.81 14.10 -21.14
C LEU A 525 -21.33 14.30 -21.50
N GLN A 526 -20.52 13.27 -21.38
CA GLN A 526 -19.11 13.33 -21.70
C GLN A 526 -18.75 12.36 -22.79
N LEU A 527 -18.12 12.88 -23.85
CA LEU A 527 -17.54 12.12 -24.93
C LEU A 527 -16.03 12.25 -24.88
N ALA A 528 -15.31 11.12 -24.89
CA ALA A 528 -13.86 11.09 -25.00
C ALA A 528 -13.46 10.21 -26.18
N TYR A 529 -12.50 10.68 -26.95
CA TYR A 529 -11.84 9.93 -28.01
C TYR A 529 -10.34 9.94 -27.75
N GLN A 530 -9.74 8.76 -27.73
CA GLN A 530 -8.31 8.58 -27.56
C GLN A 530 -7.76 7.68 -28.65
N TYR A 531 -6.69 8.11 -29.28
CA TYR A 531 -5.88 7.29 -30.17
C TYR A 531 -4.52 7.04 -29.54
N ASN A 532 -4.09 5.78 -29.53
CA ASN A 532 -2.77 5.36 -29.05
C ASN A 532 -2.07 4.54 -30.13
N TYR A 533 -0.87 4.94 -30.46
CA TYR A 533 0.11 4.15 -31.20
C TYR A 533 1.18 3.64 -30.26
N ALA A 534 1.54 2.38 -30.38
CA ALA A 534 2.67 1.80 -29.64
C ALA A 534 3.45 0.84 -30.56
N LEU A 535 4.77 0.94 -30.49
CA LEU A 535 5.73 0.02 -31.10
C LEU A 535 6.58 -0.62 -30.00
N SER A 536 6.73 -1.93 -30.07
CA SER A 536 7.70 -2.68 -29.27
C SER A 536 8.52 -3.58 -30.18
N LYS A 537 9.83 -3.48 -30.07
CA LYS A 537 10.79 -4.26 -30.86
C LYS A 537 11.76 -4.94 -29.89
N SER A 538 11.96 -6.23 -30.07
CA SER A 538 12.92 -7.04 -29.33
C SER A 538 13.73 -7.89 -30.31
N ASP A 539 15.05 -7.88 -30.14
CA ASP A 539 16.00 -8.58 -31.00
C ASP A 539 16.96 -9.40 -30.12
N ARG A 540 16.59 -10.63 -29.83
CA ARG A 540 17.41 -11.53 -29.02
C ARG A 540 18.33 -12.34 -29.92
N SER A 541 19.63 -12.15 -29.76
CA SER A 541 20.68 -13.00 -30.36
C SER A 541 21.12 -14.03 -29.31
N THR A 542 21.04 -15.30 -29.65
CA THR A 542 21.44 -16.42 -28.80
C THR A 542 22.68 -17.10 -29.38
N TYR A 543 23.68 -17.29 -28.53
CA TYR A 543 24.89 -18.06 -28.79
C TYR A 543 24.85 -19.32 -27.95
N ASP A 544 24.87 -20.50 -28.60
CA ASP A 544 24.76 -21.79 -27.94
C ASP A 544 26.12 -22.49 -27.86
N PHE A 545 26.56 -22.80 -26.66
CA PHE A 545 27.80 -23.48 -26.32
C PHE A 545 27.59 -24.92 -25.88
N SER A 546 26.36 -25.47 -25.98
CA SER A 546 26.01 -26.78 -25.45
C SER A 546 26.85 -27.92 -26.08
N SER A 547 27.34 -27.72 -27.31
CA SER A 547 28.21 -28.65 -28.03
C SER A 547 29.63 -28.76 -27.45
N LEU A 548 30.07 -27.82 -26.62
CA LEU A 548 31.39 -27.87 -25.97
C LEU A 548 31.50 -28.95 -24.89
N GLY A 549 30.37 -29.56 -24.49
CA GLY A 549 30.31 -30.66 -23.56
C GLY A 549 30.19 -30.24 -22.08
N GLY A 550 29.89 -31.20 -21.21
CA GLY A 550 29.76 -30.99 -19.77
C GLY A 550 31.08 -30.58 -19.14
N GLY A 551 31.04 -29.67 -18.17
CA GLY A 551 32.19 -29.23 -17.39
C GLY A 551 33.09 -28.25 -18.12
N TYR A 552 32.81 -27.86 -19.37
CA TYR A 552 33.67 -26.92 -20.12
C TYR A 552 33.91 -25.59 -19.40
N PHE A 553 32.92 -25.13 -18.65
CA PHE A 553 32.95 -23.89 -17.91
C PHE A 553 33.20 -24.06 -16.39
N ASP A 554 33.50 -25.27 -15.90
CA ASP A 554 33.66 -25.53 -14.46
C ASP A 554 34.83 -24.78 -13.82
N GLY A 555 35.82 -24.33 -14.64
CA GLY A 555 36.91 -23.51 -14.14
C GLY A 555 36.59 -22.04 -13.91
N VAL A 556 35.38 -21.58 -14.24
CA VAL A 556 34.97 -20.19 -14.04
C VAL A 556 34.18 -20.07 -12.74
N GLU A 557 34.71 -19.29 -11.80
CA GLU A 557 33.93 -18.95 -10.60
C GLU A 557 32.81 -17.94 -10.97
N PRO A 558 31.52 -18.26 -10.70
CA PRO A 558 30.42 -17.37 -11.03
C PRO A 558 30.47 -16.08 -10.21
N ALA A 559 30.41 -14.95 -10.89
CA ALA A 559 30.38 -13.62 -10.27
C ALA A 559 29.56 -12.64 -11.11
N TYR A 560 29.27 -11.47 -10.56
CA TYR A 560 28.65 -10.40 -11.34
C TYR A 560 29.45 -10.11 -12.59
N ARG A 561 28.76 -10.05 -13.75
CA ARG A 561 29.37 -9.77 -15.06
C ARG A 561 30.46 -10.77 -15.49
N SER A 562 30.45 -11.98 -14.95
CA SER A 562 31.45 -13.01 -15.28
C SER A 562 31.30 -13.59 -16.69
N TRP A 563 30.30 -13.18 -17.50
CA TRP A 563 30.17 -13.64 -18.89
C TRP A 563 31.46 -13.41 -19.69
N GLY A 564 32.23 -12.35 -19.41
CA GLY A 564 33.52 -12.11 -20.04
C GLY A 564 34.53 -13.22 -19.78
N SER A 565 34.58 -13.76 -18.55
CA SER A 565 35.44 -14.89 -18.18
C SER A 565 35.00 -16.18 -18.87
N TYR A 566 33.71 -16.41 -18.99
CA TYR A 566 33.15 -17.54 -19.75
C TYR A 566 33.46 -17.41 -21.25
N LEU A 567 33.25 -16.22 -21.83
CA LEU A 567 33.50 -15.99 -23.23
C LEU A 567 35.00 -16.06 -23.58
N ALA A 568 35.89 -15.75 -22.64
CA ALA A 568 37.32 -15.85 -22.82
C ALA A 568 37.85 -17.29 -22.96
N LEU A 569 37.09 -18.29 -22.52
CA LEU A 569 37.42 -19.70 -22.68
C LEU A 569 37.10 -20.25 -24.09
N LEU A 570 36.34 -19.51 -24.89
CA LEU A 570 35.92 -19.97 -26.20
C LEU A 570 37.11 -20.07 -27.14
N GLN A 571 37.27 -21.22 -27.82
CA GLN A 571 38.33 -21.47 -28.76
C GLN A 571 38.08 -20.83 -30.15
N GLN A 572 36.80 -20.60 -30.45
CA GLN A 572 36.34 -19.97 -31.69
C GLN A 572 35.74 -18.58 -31.39
N PRO A 573 35.71 -17.67 -32.37
CA PRO A 573 35.01 -16.39 -32.21
C PRO A 573 33.54 -16.58 -31.82
N LEU A 574 33.00 -15.67 -31.00
CA LEU A 574 31.64 -15.75 -30.51
C LEU A 574 30.61 -15.97 -31.62
N GLY A 575 30.75 -15.36 -32.77
CA GLY A 575 29.88 -15.52 -33.93
C GLY A 575 29.75 -16.95 -34.46
N SER A 576 30.73 -17.82 -34.21
CA SER A 576 30.66 -19.24 -34.61
C SER A 576 29.66 -20.04 -33.81
N TYR A 577 29.22 -19.53 -32.65
CA TYR A 577 28.24 -20.17 -31.77
C TYR A 577 26.87 -19.55 -31.91
N PHE A 578 26.66 -18.62 -32.86
CA PHE A 578 25.40 -17.99 -33.08
C PHE A 578 24.37 -19.02 -33.56
N ASP A 579 23.24 -19.12 -32.85
CA ASP A 579 22.15 -20.02 -33.16
C ASP A 579 20.93 -19.21 -33.62
N GLN A 580 20.67 -19.27 -34.92
CA GLN A 580 19.54 -18.60 -35.53
C GLN A 580 18.20 -19.17 -35.03
N SER A 581 18.11 -20.47 -34.73
CA SER A 581 16.87 -21.11 -34.31
C SER A 581 16.46 -20.68 -32.89
N LEU A 582 17.42 -20.50 -32.00
CA LEU A 582 17.21 -20.01 -30.64
C LEU A 582 17.10 -18.49 -30.55
N SER A 583 17.58 -17.78 -31.59
CA SER A 583 17.46 -16.33 -31.67
C SER A 583 16.01 -15.90 -31.95
N ARG A 584 15.60 -14.75 -31.47
CA ARG A 584 14.23 -14.29 -31.62
C ARG A 584 14.18 -12.82 -31.96
N TYR A 585 13.68 -12.51 -33.13
CA TYR A 585 13.23 -11.17 -33.48
C TYR A 585 11.72 -11.06 -33.27
N SER A 586 11.26 -9.95 -32.72
CA SER A 586 9.82 -9.65 -32.68
C SER A 586 9.58 -8.14 -32.76
N GLU A 587 8.61 -7.75 -33.58
CA GLU A 587 8.13 -6.40 -33.71
C GLU A 587 6.61 -6.39 -33.57
N TYR A 588 6.09 -5.54 -32.69
CA TYR A 588 4.68 -5.43 -32.39
C TYR A 588 4.23 -3.98 -32.46
N LYS A 589 3.39 -3.68 -33.44
CA LYS A 589 2.76 -2.36 -33.65
C LYS A 589 1.28 -2.44 -33.27
N THR A 590 0.81 -1.50 -32.47
CA THR A 590 -0.61 -1.43 -32.14
C THR A 590 -1.17 -0.02 -32.36
N HIS A 591 -2.33 0.03 -32.93
CA HIS A 591 -3.18 1.21 -33.11
C HIS A 591 -4.46 0.98 -32.33
N THR A 592 -4.60 1.62 -31.17
CA THR A 592 -5.77 1.46 -30.30
C THR A 592 -6.58 2.74 -30.29
N GLN A 593 -7.87 2.64 -30.55
CA GLN A 593 -8.82 3.74 -30.42
C GLN A 593 -9.69 3.46 -29.20
N ASN A 594 -9.92 4.47 -28.36
CA ASN A 594 -10.87 4.40 -27.25
C ASN A 594 -11.95 5.45 -27.45
N ILE A 595 -13.18 5.02 -27.58
CA ILE A 595 -14.36 5.89 -27.70
C ILE A 595 -15.17 5.69 -26.43
N GLN A 596 -15.28 6.72 -25.62
CA GLN A 596 -16.00 6.64 -24.35
C GLN A 596 -17.18 7.61 -24.34
N LEU A 597 -18.36 7.09 -24.00
CA LEU A 597 -19.56 7.87 -23.76
C LEU A 597 -20.01 7.66 -22.32
N MET A 598 -20.13 8.76 -21.56
CA MET A 598 -20.49 8.74 -20.15
C MET A 598 -21.58 9.77 -19.84
N ILE A 599 -22.56 9.37 -19.05
CA ILE A 599 -23.47 10.29 -18.36
C ILE A 599 -23.00 10.44 -16.92
N ARG A 600 -22.94 11.69 -16.42
CA ARG A 600 -22.47 12.04 -15.08
C ARG A 600 -23.47 12.92 -14.38
N MET A 601 -23.98 12.45 -13.25
CA MET A 601 -24.99 13.14 -12.44
C MET A 601 -24.43 13.40 -11.04
N ASN A 602 -24.25 14.67 -10.66
CA ASN A 602 -23.65 15.07 -9.39
C ASN A 602 -24.66 15.81 -8.51
N GLN A 603 -25.59 15.09 -7.85
CA GLN A 603 -26.55 15.67 -6.92
C GLN A 603 -25.94 15.85 -5.51
N GLU A 604 -26.63 16.52 -4.61
CA GLU A 604 -26.12 16.80 -3.26
C GLU A 604 -25.92 15.54 -2.42
N LYS A 605 -26.90 14.63 -2.46
CA LYS A 605 -26.90 13.40 -1.68
C LYS A 605 -26.39 12.19 -2.45
N TRP A 606 -26.37 12.25 -3.78
CA TRP A 606 -25.95 11.11 -4.59
C TRP A 606 -25.22 11.54 -5.85
N ARG A 607 -24.37 10.66 -6.33
CA ARG A 607 -23.68 10.74 -7.62
C ARG A 607 -23.91 9.47 -8.39
N PHE A 608 -24.10 9.60 -9.68
CA PHE A 608 -24.26 8.48 -10.58
C PHE A 608 -23.50 8.75 -11.87
N ASN A 609 -22.56 7.90 -12.19
CA ASN A 609 -21.81 7.90 -13.43
C ASN A 609 -22.06 6.57 -14.13
N ALA A 610 -22.48 6.59 -15.37
CA ALA A 610 -22.66 5.38 -16.16
C ALA A 610 -22.25 5.63 -17.60
N GLY A 611 -21.68 4.62 -18.23
CA GLY A 611 -21.28 4.71 -19.62
C GLY A 611 -20.60 3.47 -20.15
N VAL A 612 -20.15 3.57 -21.38
CA VAL A 612 -19.46 2.51 -22.10
C VAL A 612 -18.23 3.07 -22.81
N GLN A 613 -17.18 2.29 -22.80
CA GLN A 613 -15.98 2.50 -23.61
C GLN A 613 -15.92 1.39 -24.68
N LEU A 614 -15.72 1.80 -25.91
CA LEU A 614 -15.50 0.93 -27.06
C LEU A 614 -14.03 1.05 -27.46
N GLN A 615 -13.38 -0.08 -27.72
CA GLN A 615 -11.95 -0.14 -27.99
C GLN A 615 -11.63 -1.00 -29.20
N PRO A 616 -11.79 -0.48 -30.43
CA PRO A 616 -11.21 -1.11 -31.60
C PRO A 616 -9.70 -1.01 -31.60
N GLN A 617 -9.02 -2.10 -31.87
CA GLN A 617 -7.56 -2.21 -31.94
C GLN A 617 -7.14 -2.94 -33.21
N HIS A 618 -6.17 -2.35 -33.91
CA HIS A 618 -5.45 -2.94 -35.03
C HIS A 618 -4.01 -3.22 -34.60
N SER A 619 -3.57 -4.45 -34.75
CA SER A 619 -2.25 -4.91 -34.31
C SER A 619 -1.53 -5.59 -35.46
N ILE A 620 -0.28 -5.25 -35.70
CA ILE A 620 0.63 -5.85 -36.64
C ILE A 620 1.73 -6.52 -35.84
N TYR A 621 1.98 -7.79 -36.09
CA TYR A 621 2.96 -8.57 -35.37
C TYR A 621 3.86 -9.33 -36.35
N GLN A 622 5.16 -9.16 -36.19
CA GLN A 622 6.19 -9.89 -36.93
C GLN A 622 7.09 -10.60 -35.91
N GLN A 623 7.44 -11.86 -36.18
CA GLN A 623 8.34 -12.65 -35.37
C GLN A 623 9.10 -13.66 -36.21
N ASP A 624 10.39 -13.81 -35.90
CA ASP A 624 11.25 -14.91 -36.32
C ASP A 624 11.70 -15.66 -35.06
N TYR A 625 11.28 -16.91 -34.90
CA TYR A 625 11.63 -17.72 -33.71
C TYR A 625 11.46 -19.22 -33.98
N LEU A 626 12.39 -20.04 -33.52
CA LEU A 626 12.42 -21.49 -33.72
C LEU A 626 12.25 -21.93 -35.19
N GLY A 627 12.83 -21.15 -36.10
CA GLY A 627 12.68 -21.39 -37.55
C GLY A 627 11.30 -21.03 -38.13
N VAL A 628 10.40 -20.48 -37.32
CA VAL A 628 9.06 -20.06 -37.75
C VAL A 628 9.06 -18.54 -37.96
N HIS A 629 8.77 -18.12 -39.21
CA HIS A 629 8.48 -16.75 -39.55
C HIS A 629 6.96 -16.47 -39.43
N VAL A 630 6.60 -15.44 -38.66
CA VAL A 630 5.22 -15.00 -38.49
C VAL A 630 5.12 -13.54 -38.91
N ASP A 631 4.25 -13.22 -39.85
CA ASP A 631 3.79 -11.87 -40.17
C ASP A 631 2.26 -11.90 -40.16
N THR A 632 1.67 -11.25 -39.18
CA THR A 632 0.22 -11.33 -38.99
C THR A 632 -0.39 -10.03 -38.52
N VAL A 633 -1.63 -9.81 -38.94
CA VAL A 633 -2.46 -8.66 -38.56
C VAL A 633 -3.64 -9.15 -37.78
N ARG A 634 -3.91 -8.50 -36.66
CA ARG A 634 -5.07 -8.81 -35.84
C ARG A 634 -5.91 -7.59 -35.58
N ASN A 635 -7.19 -7.69 -35.86
CA ASN A 635 -8.20 -6.72 -35.47
C ASN A 635 -8.98 -7.26 -34.29
N SER A 636 -9.15 -6.45 -33.25
CA SER A 636 -9.98 -6.77 -32.09
C SER A 636 -10.88 -5.64 -31.72
N PHE A 637 -12.00 -5.97 -31.10
CA PHE A 637 -12.97 -5.00 -30.61
C PHE A 637 -13.38 -5.37 -29.20
N ASP A 638 -13.11 -4.49 -28.26
CA ASP A 638 -13.45 -4.65 -26.87
C ASP A 638 -14.46 -3.58 -26.45
N TRP A 639 -15.23 -3.89 -25.41
CA TRP A 639 -16.15 -2.95 -24.79
C TRP A 639 -16.11 -3.04 -23.28
N SER A 640 -16.27 -1.94 -22.59
CA SER A 640 -16.11 -1.83 -21.15
C SER A 640 -17.21 -0.97 -20.56
N PRO A 641 -18.31 -1.55 -20.04
CA PRO A 641 -19.35 -0.83 -19.34
C PRO A 641 -18.88 -0.45 -17.95
N THR A 642 -19.24 0.74 -17.50
CA THR A 642 -18.89 1.26 -16.17
C THR A 642 -20.09 1.90 -15.52
N ILE A 643 -20.32 1.61 -14.23
CA ILE A 643 -21.33 2.27 -13.38
C ILE A 643 -20.65 2.61 -12.05
N ASP A 644 -20.74 3.87 -11.61
CA ASP A 644 -20.30 4.33 -10.29
C ASP A 644 -21.46 5.08 -9.62
N PHE A 645 -21.94 4.56 -8.51
CA PHE A 645 -23.03 5.15 -7.73
C PHE A 645 -22.55 5.41 -6.31
N ARG A 646 -22.74 6.63 -5.83
CA ARG A 646 -22.50 7.04 -4.45
C ARG A 646 -23.74 7.64 -3.84
N TYR A 647 -23.98 7.28 -2.59
CA TYR A 647 -25.06 7.84 -1.80
C TYR A 647 -24.55 8.27 -0.43
N LYS A 648 -24.84 9.51 -0.05
CA LYS A 648 -24.51 10.09 1.26
C LYS A 648 -25.76 10.05 2.13
N PHE A 649 -25.78 9.17 3.12
CA PHE A 649 -26.85 9.13 4.14
C PHE A 649 -26.74 10.34 5.06
N SER A 650 -25.52 10.71 5.42
CA SER A 650 -25.15 11.88 6.21
C SER A 650 -23.75 12.36 5.83
N PRO A 651 -23.27 13.52 6.35
CA PRO A 651 -21.87 13.93 6.20
C PRO A 651 -20.85 12.92 6.75
N GLN A 652 -21.30 11.99 7.58
CA GLN A 652 -20.48 11.00 8.27
C GLN A 652 -20.80 9.55 7.84
N SER A 653 -21.64 9.36 6.82
CA SER A 653 -22.03 8.04 6.35
C SER A 653 -22.30 8.03 4.86
N ASN A 654 -21.58 7.18 4.12
CA ASN A 654 -21.71 7.06 2.67
C ASN A 654 -21.63 5.61 2.21
N LEU A 655 -22.28 5.32 1.08
CA LEU A 655 -22.22 4.08 0.32
C LEU A 655 -21.70 4.38 -1.07
N ARG A 656 -20.78 3.57 -1.56
CA ARG A 656 -20.35 3.56 -2.97
C ARG A 656 -20.53 2.17 -3.55
N LEU A 657 -21.14 2.10 -4.71
CA LEU A 657 -21.23 0.91 -5.54
C LEU A 657 -20.56 1.21 -6.88
N PHE A 658 -19.69 0.33 -7.30
CA PHE A 658 -18.95 0.46 -8.54
C PHE A 658 -18.97 -0.85 -9.29
N TYR A 659 -19.31 -0.79 -10.58
CA TYR A 659 -19.25 -1.90 -11.51
C TYR A 659 -18.41 -1.52 -12.72
N ARG A 660 -17.54 -2.43 -13.15
CA ARG A 660 -16.79 -2.31 -14.41
C ARG A 660 -16.66 -3.67 -15.09
N GLY A 661 -17.06 -3.72 -16.36
CA GLY A 661 -16.73 -4.79 -17.27
C GLY A 661 -15.45 -4.45 -18.04
N SER A 662 -14.56 -5.39 -18.27
CA SER A 662 -13.36 -5.19 -19.09
C SER A 662 -12.97 -6.46 -19.81
N ALA A 663 -12.65 -6.36 -21.10
CA ALA A 663 -12.07 -7.44 -21.87
C ALA A 663 -10.54 -7.47 -21.72
N THR A 664 -9.95 -8.65 -21.82
CA THR A 664 -8.51 -8.88 -21.88
C THR A 664 -8.22 -9.78 -23.07
N GLN A 665 -7.45 -9.25 -24.02
CA GLN A 665 -7.04 -9.99 -25.21
C GLN A 665 -5.94 -11.01 -24.86
N PRO A 666 -5.92 -12.21 -25.50
CA PRO A 666 -4.76 -13.10 -25.42
C PRO A 666 -3.52 -12.39 -26.02
N THR A 667 -2.36 -12.69 -25.46
CA THR A 667 -1.09 -12.21 -26.02
C THR A 667 -0.77 -12.92 -27.33
N MET A 668 0.07 -12.30 -28.18
CA MET A 668 0.46 -12.95 -29.44
C MET A 668 1.20 -14.26 -29.19
N SER A 669 2.07 -14.33 -28.17
CA SER A 669 2.74 -15.58 -27.80
C SER A 669 1.80 -16.71 -27.39
N GLN A 670 0.64 -16.40 -26.84
CA GLN A 670 -0.41 -17.39 -26.51
C GLN A 670 -1.20 -17.85 -27.75
N LEU A 671 -1.28 -17.00 -28.79
CA LEU A 671 -2.04 -17.28 -29.98
C LEU A 671 -1.25 -18.03 -31.05
N LEU A 672 0.07 -17.85 -31.10
CA LEU A 672 0.91 -18.49 -32.09
C LEU A 672 1.06 -19.98 -31.78
N ASP A 673 0.77 -20.86 -32.74
CA ASP A 673 0.94 -22.32 -32.60
C ASP A 673 2.43 -22.69 -32.74
N ILE A 674 3.24 -22.21 -31.82
CA ILE A 674 4.67 -22.47 -31.74
C ILE A 674 4.92 -23.26 -30.46
N THR A 675 5.61 -24.38 -30.60
CA THR A 675 6.08 -25.18 -29.48
C THR A 675 7.45 -24.68 -29.06
N ASP A 676 7.53 -24.03 -27.91
CA ASP A 676 8.78 -23.62 -27.28
C ASP A 676 9.24 -24.70 -26.29
N ASN A 677 10.24 -25.45 -26.70
CA ASN A 677 10.88 -26.53 -25.94
C ASN A 677 12.32 -26.15 -25.53
N THR A 678 12.66 -24.88 -25.54
CA THR A 678 13.98 -24.38 -25.13
C THR A 678 14.29 -24.67 -23.65
N ASP A 679 13.27 -24.83 -22.83
CA ASP A 679 13.32 -25.45 -21.52
C ASP A 679 12.54 -26.77 -21.56
N PRO A 680 13.21 -27.92 -21.58
CA PRO A 680 12.54 -29.22 -21.71
C PRO A 680 11.71 -29.60 -20.49
N GLN A 681 11.90 -28.97 -19.34
CA GLN A 681 11.08 -29.16 -18.13
C GLN A 681 9.76 -28.38 -18.22
N ASN A 682 9.71 -27.31 -19.02
CA ASN A 682 8.55 -26.42 -19.11
C ASN A 682 8.26 -26.07 -20.57
N VAL A 683 7.81 -27.03 -21.33
CA VAL A 683 7.43 -26.85 -22.74
C VAL A 683 6.15 -26.01 -22.84
N SER A 684 6.16 -24.96 -23.62
CA SER A 684 4.97 -24.15 -23.86
C SER A 684 4.50 -24.29 -25.33
N VAL A 685 3.18 -24.36 -25.51
CA VAL A 685 2.53 -24.46 -26.82
C VAL A 685 1.45 -23.41 -26.93
N GLY A 686 1.44 -22.63 -28.00
CA GLY A 686 0.40 -21.63 -28.22
C GLY A 686 -0.95 -22.23 -28.61
N ASN A 687 -1.99 -21.39 -28.64
CA ASN A 687 -3.36 -21.79 -29.02
C ASN A 687 -4.05 -20.70 -29.83
N PRO A 688 -4.11 -20.83 -31.17
CA PRO A 688 -4.79 -19.85 -32.02
C PRO A 688 -6.29 -19.70 -31.75
N GLY A 689 -6.90 -20.70 -31.12
CA GLY A 689 -8.34 -20.73 -30.81
C GLY A 689 -8.75 -19.90 -29.58
N LEU A 690 -7.82 -19.21 -28.94
CA LEU A 690 -8.13 -18.40 -27.76
C LEU A 690 -9.05 -17.22 -28.07
N ARG A 691 -10.05 -17.07 -27.20
CA ARG A 691 -10.98 -15.95 -27.20
C ARG A 691 -10.62 -14.94 -26.10
N PRO A 692 -10.98 -13.66 -26.23
CA PRO A 692 -10.82 -12.68 -25.18
C PRO A 692 -11.53 -13.11 -23.88
N ALA A 693 -10.88 -12.87 -22.77
CA ALA A 693 -11.49 -13.02 -21.46
C ALA A 693 -12.25 -11.75 -21.09
N PHE A 694 -13.44 -11.89 -20.50
CA PHE A 694 -14.22 -10.76 -20.01
C PHE A 694 -14.37 -10.82 -18.50
N THR A 695 -13.94 -9.77 -17.81
CA THR A 695 -13.97 -9.67 -16.36
C THR A 695 -15.04 -8.71 -15.88
N HIS A 696 -15.97 -9.21 -15.08
CA HIS A 696 -16.92 -8.40 -14.33
C HIS A 696 -16.35 -8.09 -12.96
N ARG A 697 -16.28 -6.80 -12.59
CA ARG A 697 -15.84 -6.37 -11.25
C ARG A 697 -16.93 -5.55 -10.58
N ILE A 698 -17.27 -5.94 -9.35
CA ILE A 698 -18.22 -5.24 -8.49
C ILE A 698 -17.48 -4.86 -7.21
N HIS A 699 -17.56 -3.61 -6.84
CA HIS A 699 -17.02 -3.11 -5.57
C HIS A 699 -18.12 -2.38 -4.82
N ALA A 700 -18.26 -2.65 -3.54
CA ALA A 700 -19.14 -1.92 -2.64
C ALA A 700 -18.33 -1.45 -1.43
N PHE A 701 -18.55 -0.21 -1.01
CA PHE A 701 -17.92 0.37 0.18
C PHE A 701 -18.99 1.09 0.98
N TYR A 702 -19.06 0.81 2.28
CA TYR A 702 -19.88 1.56 3.20
C TYR A 702 -19.01 2.04 4.36
N ASN A 703 -19.07 3.33 4.63
CA ASN A 703 -18.36 3.98 5.72
C ASN A 703 -19.34 4.69 6.62
N GLY A 704 -19.15 4.59 7.93
CA GLY A 704 -19.96 5.29 8.92
C GLY A 704 -19.16 5.72 10.14
N TYR A 705 -19.55 6.83 10.74
CA TYR A 705 -18.95 7.36 11.96
C TYR A 705 -20.03 7.91 12.90
N ARG A 706 -19.86 7.65 14.20
CA ARG A 706 -20.65 8.26 15.28
C ARG A 706 -19.72 8.87 16.32
N GLN A 707 -19.97 10.12 16.67
CA GLN A 707 -19.07 10.88 17.54
C GLN A 707 -19.12 10.40 19.01
N ARG A 708 -20.26 9.91 19.52
CA ARG A 708 -20.47 9.65 20.96
C ARG A 708 -19.42 8.74 21.61
N TYR A 709 -18.98 7.68 20.94
CA TYR A 709 -17.92 6.79 21.41
C TYR A 709 -16.83 6.65 20.36
N THR A 710 -16.62 7.69 19.55
CA THR A 710 -15.69 7.66 18.41
C THR A 710 -15.85 6.40 17.55
N GLN A 711 -17.10 5.93 17.40
CA GLN A 711 -17.40 4.71 16.66
C GLN A 711 -17.20 4.93 15.18
N SER A 712 -16.40 4.09 14.57
CA SER A 712 -16.27 4.03 13.11
C SER A 712 -16.44 2.60 12.62
N TRP A 713 -17.17 2.45 11.54
CA TRP A 713 -17.27 1.18 10.84
C TRP A 713 -17.10 1.38 9.37
N MET A 714 -16.47 0.40 8.78
CA MET A 714 -16.24 0.33 7.35
C MET A 714 -16.51 -1.09 6.89
N THR A 715 -17.23 -1.20 5.80
CA THR A 715 -17.46 -2.47 5.12
C THR A 715 -17.04 -2.33 3.68
N PHE A 716 -16.34 -3.32 3.17
CA PHE A 716 -16.02 -3.42 1.76
C PHE A 716 -16.38 -4.80 1.22
N PHE A 717 -16.68 -4.83 -0.07
CA PHE A 717 -17.01 -6.02 -0.82
C PHE A 717 -16.43 -5.87 -2.22
N HIS A 718 -15.61 -6.81 -2.65
CA HIS A 718 -15.00 -6.88 -3.96
C HIS A 718 -15.32 -8.24 -4.55
N PHE A 719 -15.97 -8.25 -5.69
CA PHE A 719 -16.26 -9.47 -6.42
C PHE A 719 -15.75 -9.33 -7.84
N ALA A 720 -15.03 -10.33 -8.33
CA ALA A 720 -14.64 -10.44 -9.72
C ALA A 720 -14.97 -11.83 -10.26
N SER A 721 -15.57 -11.88 -11.46
CA SER A 721 -15.86 -13.10 -12.20
C SER A 721 -15.33 -12.96 -13.61
N VAL A 722 -14.64 -13.99 -14.10
CA VAL A 722 -14.02 -13.98 -15.41
C VAL A 722 -14.73 -14.99 -16.32
N HIS A 723 -15.34 -14.45 -17.36
CA HIS A 723 -15.89 -15.26 -18.45
C HIS A 723 -14.81 -15.49 -19.52
N ASN A 724 -14.71 -16.72 -20.03
CA ASN A 724 -13.64 -17.15 -20.95
C ASN A 724 -12.23 -16.88 -20.38
N ALA A 725 -12.02 -17.07 -19.09
CA ALA A 725 -10.69 -16.86 -18.49
C ALA A 725 -9.63 -17.64 -19.26
N ILE A 726 -8.52 -17.01 -19.58
CA ILE A 726 -7.36 -17.67 -20.17
C ILE A 726 -6.63 -18.38 -19.03
N GLY A 727 -6.80 -19.67 -18.95
CA GLY A 727 -6.11 -20.57 -18.03
C GLY A 727 -5.15 -21.49 -18.78
N ASN A 728 -4.58 -22.46 -18.10
CA ASN A 728 -3.66 -23.44 -18.68
C ASN A 728 -4.27 -24.84 -18.70
N SER A 729 -4.05 -25.55 -19.80
CA SER A 729 -4.09 -27.01 -19.88
C SER A 729 -2.67 -27.50 -19.67
N VAL A 730 -2.44 -28.32 -18.66
CA VAL A 730 -1.12 -28.85 -18.33
C VAL A 730 -1.11 -30.35 -18.48
N THR A 731 -0.13 -30.84 -19.22
CA THR A 731 0.17 -32.27 -19.33
C THR A 731 1.50 -32.53 -18.63
N TYR A 732 1.53 -33.49 -17.73
CA TYR A 732 2.72 -33.87 -16.98
C TYR A 732 3.29 -35.16 -17.55
N ASP A 733 4.61 -35.26 -17.65
CA ASP A 733 5.35 -36.44 -18.03
C ASP A 733 6.12 -36.96 -16.80
N ALA A 734 5.65 -38.08 -16.26
CA ALA A 734 6.20 -38.66 -15.03
C ALA A 734 7.65 -39.15 -15.19
N SER A 735 8.05 -39.57 -16.41
CA SER A 735 9.40 -40.11 -16.67
C SER A 735 10.48 -39.03 -16.74
N SER A 736 10.14 -37.83 -17.22
CA SER A 736 11.08 -36.72 -17.32
C SER A 736 10.87 -35.68 -16.23
N GLY A 737 9.71 -35.69 -15.55
CA GLY A 737 9.27 -34.60 -14.66
C GLY A 737 8.87 -33.36 -15.42
N ALA A 738 8.78 -33.40 -16.76
CA ALA A 738 8.47 -32.27 -17.60
C ALA A 738 6.96 -31.99 -17.65
N ARG A 739 6.61 -30.74 -17.95
CA ARG A 739 5.24 -30.31 -18.18
C ARG A 739 5.10 -29.57 -19.50
N VAL A 740 4.02 -29.90 -20.21
CA VAL A 740 3.61 -29.16 -21.40
C VAL A 740 2.43 -28.30 -21.03
N VAL A 741 2.57 -26.99 -21.25
CA VAL A 741 1.58 -25.98 -20.88
C VAL A 741 0.98 -25.38 -22.13
N ARG A 742 -0.35 -25.45 -22.28
CA ARG A 742 -1.10 -24.84 -23.38
C ARG A 742 -2.17 -23.90 -22.82
N PRO A 743 -2.23 -22.62 -23.22
CA PRO A 743 -3.30 -21.72 -22.79
C PRO A 743 -4.64 -22.12 -23.41
N VAL A 744 -5.70 -22.08 -22.60
CA VAL A 744 -7.06 -22.45 -22.99
C VAL A 744 -8.09 -21.52 -22.33
N ASN A 745 -9.27 -21.36 -22.95
CA ASN A 745 -10.35 -20.63 -22.30
C ASN A 745 -11.12 -21.52 -21.34
N ILE A 746 -11.24 -21.12 -20.10
CA ILE A 746 -11.92 -21.84 -19.03
C ILE A 746 -12.88 -20.91 -18.31
N ASN A 747 -14.12 -21.37 -18.07
CA ASN A 747 -15.10 -20.63 -17.27
C ASN A 747 -15.11 -21.10 -15.81
N GLY A 748 -15.60 -20.25 -14.92
CA GLY A 748 -15.82 -20.57 -13.51
C GLY A 748 -14.77 -20.03 -12.56
N ASN A 749 -13.87 -19.17 -13.05
CA ASN A 749 -12.94 -18.43 -12.22
C ASN A 749 -13.64 -17.19 -11.62
N TRP A 750 -13.61 -17.10 -10.30
CA TRP A 750 -14.10 -15.93 -9.59
C TRP A 750 -13.39 -15.76 -8.26
N ASN A 751 -13.36 -14.54 -7.77
CA ASN A 751 -12.87 -14.24 -6.43
C ASN A 751 -13.81 -13.24 -5.74
N LEU A 752 -13.94 -13.41 -4.44
CA LEU A 752 -14.67 -12.51 -3.54
C LEU A 752 -13.77 -12.17 -2.37
N ASN A 753 -13.60 -10.88 -2.11
CA ASN A 753 -12.95 -10.36 -0.91
C ASN A 753 -13.91 -9.40 -0.22
N ALA A 754 -14.24 -9.68 1.03
CA ALA A 754 -15.12 -8.85 1.83
C ALA A 754 -14.54 -8.64 3.22
N GLY A 755 -14.82 -7.48 3.82
CA GLY A 755 -14.35 -7.21 5.17
C GLY A 755 -15.20 -6.18 5.89
N VAL A 756 -15.16 -6.29 7.21
CA VAL A 756 -15.81 -5.36 8.14
C VAL A 756 -14.79 -4.93 9.18
N MET A 757 -14.59 -3.64 9.31
CA MET A 757 -13.83 -3.03 10.39
C MET A 757 -14.78 -2.29 11.30
N PHE A 758 -14.63 -2.49 12.60
CA PHE A 758 -15.35 -1.73 13.63
C PHE A 758 -14.35 -1.25 14.68
N ASN A 759 -14.40 0.03 14.98
CA ASN A 759 -13.60 0.66 16.03
C ASN A 759 -14.53 1.45 16.96
N THR A 760 -14.33 1.31 18.25
CA THR A 760 -15.10 2.05 19.27
C THR A 760 -14.24 2.32 20.49
N SER A 761 -14.47 3.46 21.13
CA SER A 761 -14.03 3.67 22.50
C SER A 761 -15.08 3.10 23.44
N ILE A 762 -14.64 2.47 24.53
CA ILE A 762 -15.54 1.95 25.59
C ILE A 762 -15.99 3.11 26.49
N ASP A 763 -15.10 4.06 26.71
CA ASP A 763 -15.31 5.25 27.54
C ASP A 763 -15.44 6.53 26.68
N THR A 764 -16.01 7.56 27.24
CA THR A 764 -16.20 8.85 26.57
C THR A 764 -14.91 9.65 26.41
N LEU A 765 -13.87 9.34 27.19
CA LEU A 765 -12.56 9.98 27.12
C LEU A 765 -11.64 9.35 26.05
N GLY A 766 -12.03 8.21 25.50
CA GLY A 766 -11.26 7.51 24.48
C GLY A 766 -9.97 6.84 25.03
N VAL A 767 -9.92 6.58 26.34
CA VAL A 767 -8.79 5.93 27.02
C VAL A 767 -8.75 4.43 26.67
N TRP A 768 -9.92 3.79 26.64
CA TRP A 768 -10.09 2.39 26.31
C TRP A 768 -10.68 2.24 24.93
N ASN A 769 -10.03 1.49 24.06
CA ASN A 769 -10.51 1.30 22.69
C ASN A 769 -10.49 -0.18 22.31
N VAL A 770 -11.50 -0.57 21.51
CA VAL A 770 -11.61 -1.86 20.87
C VAL A 770 -11.64 -1.65 19.37
N ASN A 771 -10.88 -2.45 18.65
CA ASN A 771 -10.87 -2.50 17.19
C ASN A 771 -10.98 -3.96 16.76
N THR A 772 -11.90 -4.25 15.85
CA THR A 772 -12.05 -5.57 15.23
C THR A 772 -11.99 -5.41 13.71
N PHE A 773 -11.38 -6.38 13.05
CA PHE A 773 -11.27 -6.43 11.60
C PHE A 773 -11.43 -7.86 11.12
N THR A 774 -12.59 -8.12 10.51
CA THR A 774 -12.93 -9.42 9.93
C THR A 774 -12.76 -9.36 8.42
N THR A 775 -12.08 -10.33 7.83
CA THR A 775 -12.01 -10.49 6.36
C THR A 775 -12.37 -11.89 5.92
N VAL A 776 -12.96 -11.98 4.75
CA VAL A 776 -13.34 -13.22 4.08
C VAL A 776 -12.83 -13.14 2.64
N ASP A 777 -11.95 -14.08 2.26
CA ASP A 777 -11.48 -14.23 0.88
C ASP A 777 -11.91 -15.60 0.37
N LEU A 778 -12.70 -15.59 -0.70
CA LEU A 778 -13.14 -16.80 -1.38
C LEU A 778 -12.61 -16.75 -2.81
N ASN A 779 -11.85 -17.77 -3.19
CA ASN A 779 -11.29 -17.88 -4.52
C ASN A 779 -11.67 -19.21 -5.15
N ARG A 780 -12.04 -19.19 -6.41
CA ARG A 780 -12.26 -20.37 -7.22
C ARG A 780 -11.44 -20.30 -8.48
N TYR A 781 -10.57 -21.28 -8.65
CA TYR A 781 -9.71 -21.44 -9.80
C TYR A 781 -10.11 -22.70 -10.56
N ALA A 782 -10.20 -22.59 -11.88
CA ALA A 782 -10.43 -23.70 -12.77
C ALA A 782 -9.22 -23.85 -13.70
N SER A 783 -8.76 -25.08 -13.90
CA SER A 783 -7.70 -25.45 -14.83
C SER A 783 -8.09 -26.74 -15.57
N LEU A 784 -7.40 -27.04 -16.64
CA LEU A 784 -7.48 -28.36 -17.30
C LEU A 784 -6.20 -29.11 -17.00
N LEU A 785 -6.35 -30.37 -16.60
CA LEU A 785 -5.25 -31.25 -16.24
C LEU A 785 -5.31 -32.52 -17.10
N GLN A 786 -4.14 -32.96 -17.54
CA GLN A 786 -3.94 -34.23 -18.16
C GLN A 786 -2.80 -34.94 -17.42
N GLN A 787 -3.14 -35.98 -16.67
CA GLN A 787 -2.19 -36.64 -15.77
C GLN A 787 -1.08 -37.40 -16.51
N SER A 788 -1.35 -37.81 -17.75
CA SER A 788 -0.36 -38.40 -18.67
C SER A 788 -0.78 -38.11 -20.10
N ARG A 789 0.13 -38.22 -21.07
CA ARG A 789 -0.21 -38.08 -22.51
C ARG A 789 -1.34 -38.98 -23.00
N GLN A 790 -1.62 -40.07 -22.29
CA GLN A 790 -2.65 -41.06 -22.63
C GLN A 790 -3.96 -40.90 -21.85
N SER A 791 -3.97 -40.06 -20.79
CA SER A 791 -5.16 -39.81 -19.98
C SER A 791 -6.06 -38.75 -20.64
N LEU A 792 -7.36 -38.77 -20.28
CA LEU A 792 -8.29 -37.72 -20.70
C LEU A 792 -7.93 -36.40 -20.02
N VAL A 793 -8.20 -35.28 -20.72
CA VAL A 793 -8.10 -33.93 -20.13
C VAL A 793 -9.27 -33.73 -19.19
N GLU A 794 -8.99 -33.50 -17.91
CA GLU A 794 -10.00 -33.32 -16.87
C GLU A 794 -10.02 -31.89 -16.37
N ARG A 795 -11.18 -31.44 -15.96
CA ARG A 795 -11.33 -30.12 -15.34
C ARG A 795 -11.03 -30.23 -13.87
N ASN A 796 -10.03 -29.50 -13.42
CA ASN A 796 -9.69 -29.35 -12.02
C ASN A 796 -10.24 -28.04 -11.45
N ILE A 797 -10.90 -28.11 -10.30
CA ILE A 797 -11.40 -26.94 -9.57
C ILE A 797 -10.76 -26.92 -8.21
N THR A 798 -10.12 -25.80 -7.90
CA THR A 798 -9.59 -25.50 -6.57
C THR A 798 -10.40 -24.38 -5.96
N ASN A 799 -11.01 -24.65 -4.80
CA ASN A 799 -11.68 -23.64 -3.99
C ASN A 799 -10.79 -23.32 -2.79
N GLN A 800 -10.53 -22.04 -2.59
CA GLN A 800 -9.78 -21.55 -1.44
C GLN A 800 -10.67 -20.62 -0.63
N THR A 801 -10.75 -20.86 0.66
CA THR A 801 -11.46 -20.03 1.64
C THR A 801 -10.44 -19.55 2.66
N ASN A 802 -10.32 -18.24 2.81
CA ASN A 802 -9.49 -17.62 3.84
C ASN A 802 -10.41 -16.75 4.72
N LEU A 803 -10.45 -17.04 6.01
CA LEU A 803 -11.19 -16.28 7.02
C LEU A 803 -10.17 -15.71 7.99
N SER A 804 -10.20 -14.41 8.20
CA SER A 804 -9.31 -13.76 9.15
C SER A 804 -10.10 -12.85 10.08
N GLU A 805 -9.84 -12.96 11.37
CA GLU A 805 -10.33 -12.07 12.40
C GLU A 805 -9.16 -11.50 13.18
N ARG A 806 -9.21 -10.19 13.42
CA ARG A 806 -8.25 -9.50 14.28
C ARG A 806 -8.99 -8.68 15.30
N LEU A 807 -8.64 -8.85 16.57
CA LEU A 807 -9.15 -8.09 17.68
C LEU A 807 -8.00 -7.34 18.35
N THR A 808 -8.20 -6.07 18.64
CA THR A 808 -7.25 -5.25 19.36
C THR A 808 -7.97 -4.52 20.48
N PHE A 809 -7.44 -4.63 21.67
CA PHE A 809 -7.86 -3.90 22.87
C PHE A 809 -6.71 -2.99 23.31
N SER A 810 -6.95 -1.72 23.53
CA SER A 810 -5.91 -0.77 23.91
C SER A 810 -6.38 0.16 25.03
N TYR A 811 -5.48 0.30 26.02
CA TYR A 811 -5.52 1.33 27.06
C TYR A 811 -4.48 2.39 26.76
N ARG A 812 -4.85 3.65 26.92
CA ARG A 812 -3.90 4.73 26.67
C ARG A 812 -4.20 5.95 27.51
N ASN A 813 -3.16 6.46 28.18
CA ASN A 813 -3.17 7.75 28.85
C ASN A 813 -1.95 8.61 28.40
N SER A 814 -1.64 9.70 29.13
CA SER A 814 -0.58 10.63 28.75
C SER A 814 0.84 10.03 28.80
N TRP A 815 1.09 8.98 29.56
CA TRP A 815 2.42 8.39 29.76
C TRP A 815 2.52 6.89 29.44
N LEU A 816 1.40 6.18 29.38
CA LEU A 816 1.34 4.73 29.17
C LEU A 816 0.36 4.39 28.05
N GLU A 817 0.77 3.48 27.17
CA GLU A 817 -0.09 2.76 26.25
C GLU A 817 0.15 1.27 26.39
N VAL A 818 -0.91 0.49 26.58
CA VAL A 818 -0.93 -0.96 26.56
C VAL A 818 -1.84 -1.40 25.45
N VAL A 819 -1.36 -2.27 24.58
CA VAL A 819 -2.14 -2.87 23.51
C VAL A 819 -2.09 -4.37 23.68
N LEU A 820 -3.25 -5.01 23.71
CA LEU A 820 -3.42 -6.44 23.60
C LEU A 820 -4.05 -6.71 22.24
N ASP A 821 -3.48 -7.61 21.49
CA ASP A 821 -4.02 -7.98 20.18
C ASP A 821 -3.98 -9.48 19.97
N GLY A 822 -4.98 -9.95 19.25
CA GLY A 822 -5.08 -11.33 18.81
C GLY A 822 -5.59 -11.38 17.38
N SER A 823 -5.14 -12.36 16.63
CA SER A 823 -5.70 -12.68 15.32
C SER A 823 -5.73 -14.17 15.09
N VAL A 824 -6.73 -14.59 14.35
CA VAL A 824 -6.88 -15.95 13.85
C VAL A 824 -7.11 -15.89 12.36
N GLU A 825 -6.39 -16.71 11.62
CA GLU A 825 -6.57 -16.91 10.19
C GLU A 825 -6.81 -18.40 9.94
N TYR A 826 -7.90 -18.69 9.27
CA TYR A 826 -8.24 -20.03 8.82
C TYR A 826 -8.17 -20.06 7.30
N ASN A 827 -7.35 -20.95 6.76
CA ASN A 827 -7.25 -21.21 5.33
C ASN A 827 -7.69 -22.64 5.05
N HIS A 828 -8.69 -22.77 4.17
CA HIS A 828 -9.18 -24.05 3.66
C HIS A 828 -9.00 -24.08 2.15
N THR A 829 -8.20 -25.03 1.67
CA THR A 829 -8.00 -25.29 0.24
C THR A 829 -8.55 -26.66 -0.09
N LYS A 830 -9.46 -26.70 -1.05
CA LYS A 830 -10.08 -27.93 -1.55
C LYS A 830 -9.85 -28.07 -3.04
N ASN A 831 -9.12 -29.12 -3.42
CA ASN A 831 -8.91 -29.49 -4.81
C ASN A 831 -9.85 -30.64 -5.20
N GLN A 832 -10.44 -30.59 -6.41
CA GLN A 832 -11.42 -31.57 -6.86
C GLN A 832 -10.80 -32.90 -7.24
N LEU A 833 -9.68 -32.87 -7.96
CA LEU A 833 -9.04 -34.08 -8.49
C LEU A 833 -8.07 -34.71 -7.49
N GLN A 834 -7.50 -33.89 -6.59
CA GLN A 834 -6.47 -34.27 -5.64
C GLN A 834 -6.96 -34.04 -4.20
N SER A 835 -7.97 -34.81 -3.76
CA SER A 835 -8.57 -34.62 -2.43
C SER A 835 -7.60 -34.90 -1.27
N ALA A 836 -6.58 -35.71 -1.46
CA ALA A 836 -5.52 -35.96 -0.49
C ALA A 836 -4.69 -34.69 -0.16
N GLN A 837 -4.69 -33.72 -1.07
CA GLN A 837 -3.97 -32.44 -0.93
C GLN A 837 -4.83 -31.32 -0.30
N ASN A 838 -6.05 -31.64 0.15
CA ASN A 838 -6.88 -30.66 0.84
C ASN A 838 -6.20 -30.22 2.14
N LEU A 839 -6.15 -28.92 2.36
CA LEU A 839 -5.49 -28.34 3.52
C LEU A 839 -6.48 -27.56 4.37
N ASN A 840 -6.34 -27.74 5.68
CA ASN A 840 -7.01 -26.95 6.70
C ASN A 840 -5.95 -26.37 7.61
N THR A 841 -5.51 -25.14 7.32
CA THR A 841 -4.45 -24.53 8.12
C THR A 841 -5.00 -23.40 8.97
N TRP A 842 -4.43 -23.29 10.15
CA TRP A 842 -4.72 -22.25 11.12
C TRP A 842 -3.45 -21.47 11.44
N ARG A 843 -3.59 -20.18 11.51
CA ARG A 843 -2.56 -19.29 12.04
C ARG A 843 -3.16 -18.48 13.17
N PHE A 844 -2.48 -18.45 14.29
CA PHE A 844 -2.85 -17.68 15.45
C PHE A 844 -1.72 -16.70 15.77
N ALA A 845 -2.04 -15.43 16.00
CA ALA A 845 -1.13 -14.55 16.70
C ALA A 845 -1.85 -13.93 17.87
N TYR A 846 -1.20 -13.91 19.01
CA TYR A 846 -1.69 -13.22 20.17
C TYR A 846 -0.51 -12.68 20.97
N GLY A 847 -0.75 -11.54 21.58
CA GLY A 847 0.30 -10.87 22.32
C GLY A 847 -0.08 -9.46 22.72
N GLY A 848 0.93 -8.65 22.93
CA GLY A 848 0.70 -7.27 23.25
C GLY A 848 1.95 -6.42 23.22
N SER A 849 1.75 -5.12 23.32
CA SER A 849 2.81 -4.14 23.38
C SER A 849 2.58 -3.14 24.51
N ILE A 850 3.67 -2.66 25.08
CA ILE A 850 3.69 -1.63 26.10
C ILE A 850 4.58 -0.50 25.61
N ASN A 851 4.06 0.72 25.62
CA ASN A 851 4.81 1.94 25.35
C ASN A 851 4.67 2.87 26.55
N LEU A 852 5.77 3.12 27.21
CA LEU A 852 5.85 3.97 28.39
C LEU A 852 6.74 5.17 28.08
N THR A 853 6.33 6.36 28.52
CA THR A 853 7.16 7.57 28.42
C THR A 853 7.18 8.26 29.76
N ALA A 854 8.34 8.26 30.41
CA ALA A 854 8.53 8.91 31.71
C ALA A 854 8.65 10.44 31.53
N PRO A 855 8.26 11.22 32.53
CA PRO A 855 8.33 12.70 32.50
C PRO A 855 9.73 13.25 32.22
N TRP A 856 10.77 12.56 32.69
CA TRP A 856 12.16 12.96 32.47
C TRP A 856 12.72 12.62 31.08
N GLY A 857 11.94 11.95 30.22
CA GLY A 857 12.30 11.72 28.81
C GLY A 857 12.80 10.35 28.47
N THR A 858 12.76 9.39 29.42
CA THR A 858 12.98 7.98 29.11
C THR A 858 11.73 7.40 28.48
N SER A 859 11.86 6.64 27.39
CA SER A 859 10.80 5.83 26.82
C SER A 859 11.20 4.36 26.75
N LEU A 860 10.25 3.49 27.08
CA LEU A 860 10.34 2.06 26.93
C LEU A 860 9.25 1.62 25.95
N SER A 861 9.62 0.90 24.93
CA SER A 861 8.69 0.23 24.03
C SER A 861 9.06 -1.24 23.97
N THR A 862 8.09 -2.12 24.18
CA THR A 862 8.30 -3.56 24.04
C THR A 862 7.06 -4.21 23.44
N ASP A 863 7.27 -5.24 22.64
CA ASP A 863 6.21 -6.06 22.10
C ASP A 863 6.59 -7.54 22.21
N LEU A 864 5.62 -8.35 22.59
CA LEU A 864 5.75 -9.80 22.73
C LEU A 864 4.55 -10.46 22.05
N HIS A 865 4.83 -11.27 21.03
CA HIS A 865 3.79 -11.94 20.25
C HIS A 865 4.13 -13.41 20.05
N MET A 866 3.17 -14.28 20.34
CA MET A 866 3.20 -15.68 19.97
C MET A 866 2.53 -15.84 18.59
N ASN A 867 3.26 -16.36 17.62
CA ASN A 867 2.75 -16.78 16.32
C ASN A 867 2.73 -18.30 16.27
N SER A 868 1.59 -18.90 16.01
CA SER A 868 1.42 -20.34 15.96
C SER A 868 0.83 -20.75 14.62
N ARG A 869 1.34 -21.83 14.06
CA ARG A 869 0.84 -22.46 12.82
C ARG A 869 0.40 -23.87 13.10
N ARG A 870 -0.74 -24.30 12.52
CA ARG A 870 -1.30 -25.64 12.70
C ARG A 870 -1.97 -26.13 11.43
N GLY A 871 -2.09 -27.45 11.29
CA GLY A 871 -2.79 -28.10 10.18
C GLY A 871 -1.96 -28.23 8.91
N TYR A 872 -0.64 -28.05 8.99
CA TYR A 872 0.26 -28.32 7.89
C TYR A 872 0.64 -29.82 7.87
N ASN A 873 0.69 -30.41 6.67
CA ASN A 873 1.03 -31.83 6.52
C ASN A 873 2.45 -32.14 6.96
N ASP A 874 3.38 -31.23 6.74
CA ASP A 874 4.73 -31.29 7.28
C ASP A 874 4.73 -30.81 8.74
N ALA A 875 5.14 -31.68 9.64
CA ALA A 875 5.16 -31.41 11.08
C ALA A 875 6.09 -30.25 11.45
N SER A 876 7.18 -30.06 10.72
CA SER A 876 8.15 -28.97 10.95
C SER A 876 7.54 -27.58 10.74
N LEU A 877 6.48 -27.51 9.91
CA LEU A 877 5.78 -26.27 9.62
C LEU A 877 4.72 -25.90 10.66
N ASN A 878 4.38 -26.82 11.58
CA ASN A 878 3.46 -26.59 12.70
C ASN A 878 4.20 -25.99 13.88
N SER A 879 4.71 -24.76 13.71
CA SER A 879 5.63 -24.10 14.65
C SER A 879 4.90 -23.15 15.61
N ASN A 880 5.59 -22.87 16.70
CA ASN A 880 5.31 -21.75 17.61
C ASN A 880 6.51 -20.81 17.58
N GLU A 881 6.27 -19.52 17.39
CA GLU A 881 7.32 -18.50 17.36
C GLU A 881 6.96 -17.41 18.35
N LEU A 882 7.70 -17.31 19.44
CA LEU A 882 7.55 -16.25 20.42
C LEU A 882 8.53 -15.12 20.06
N LEU A 883 8.02 -14.06 19.47
CA LEU A 883 8.79 -12.90 19.04
C LEU A 883 8.75 -11.84 20.12
N TRP A 884 9.93 -11.46 20.61
CA TRP A 884 10.08 -10.41 21.59
C TRP A 884 11.04 -9.35 21.10
N ASN A 885 10.53 -8.10 21.01
CA ASN A 885 11.31 -6.92 20.67
C ASN A 885 11.25 -5.93 21.83
N ALA A 886 12.34 -5.19 22.04
CA ALA A 886 12.40 -4.18 23.09
C ALA A 886 13.23 -2.98 22.64
N GLN A 887 12.85 -1.78 23.10
CA GLN A 887 13.58 -0.54 22.89
C GLN A 887 13.56 0.28 24.17
N VAL A 888 14.73 0.77 24.57
CA VAL A 888 14.86 1.81 25.57
C VAL A 888 15.45 3.04 24.89
N ALA A 889 14.84 4.19 25.10
CA ALA A 889 15.36 5.44 24.56
C ALA A 889 15.37 6.53 25.63
N GLN A 890 16.42 7.33 25.64
CA GLN A 890 16.57 8.49 26.51
C GLN A 890 16.77 9.74 25.67
N SER A 891 15.94 10.74 25.92
CA SER A 891 16.05 12.03 25.27
C SER A 891 16.76 13.04 26.17
N PHE A 892 17.68 13.78 25.58
CA PHE A 892 18.57 14.72 26.23
C PHE A 892 18.42 16.14 25.69
N LEU A 893 19.02 17.10 26.39
CA LEU A 893 19.09 18.50 26.06
C LEU A 893 17.73 19.24 26.20
N ARG A 894 17.79 20.56 26.30
CA ARG A 894 16.58 21.39 26.38
C ARG A 894 15.77 21.32 25.07
N GLY A 895 14.50 20.96 25.14
CA GLY A 895 13.68 20.70 23.96
C GLY A 895 13.85 19.26 23.41
N LYS A 896 14.67 18.42 24.06
CA LYS A 896 14.88 17.01 23.75
C LYS A 896 15.28 16.72 22.28
N PRO A 897 16.24 17.48 21.70
CA PRO A 897 16.66 17.24 20.32
C PRO A 897 17.53 16.01 20.13
N LEU A 898 18.26 15.58 21.16
CA LEU A 898 19.13 14.40 21.12
C LEU A 898 18.43 13.22 21.80
N THR A 899 18.35 12.09 21.11
CA THR A 899 17.84 10.83 21.66
C THR A 899 18.84 9.72 21.41
N ILE A 900 19.17 8.96 22.45
CA ILE A 900 19.97 7.74 22.33
C ILE A 900 19.03 6.59 22.64
N SER A 901 19.02 5.58 21.80
CA SER A 901 18.18 4.39 21.99
C SER A 901 18.93 3.10 21.71
N LEU A 902 18.65 2.09 22.53
CA LEU A 902 19.03 0.71 22.32
C LEU A 902 17.80 -0.06 21.87
N GLN A 903 17.90 -0.72 20.74
CA GLN A 903 16.84 -1.51 20.11
C GLN A 903 17.30 -2.96 20.02
N LEU A 904 16.45 -3.87 20.48
CA LEU A 904 16.68 -5.32 20.47
C LEU A 904 15.55 -5.97 19.65
N TYR A 905 15.91 -6.72 18.64
CA TYR A 905 14.97 -7.40 17.77
C TYR A 905 15.08 -8.91 17.93
N ASP A 906 13.93 -9.59 17.98
CA ASP A 906 13.82 -11.05 18.14
C ASP A 906 14.80 -11.58 19.19
N ILE A 907 14.62 -11.09 20.42
CA ILE A 907 15.50 -11.39 21.57
C ILE A 907 15.59 -12.90 21.81
N LEU A 908 14.53 -13.65 21.47
CA LEU A 908 14.44 -15.09 21.70
C LEU A 908 14.91 -15.92 20.50
N HIS A 909 15.35 -15.31 19.40
CA HIS A 909 15.83 -15.99 18.18
C HIS A 909 14.83 -16.99 17.58
N GLN A 910 13.53 -16.67 17.59
CA GLN A 910 12.49 -17.61 17.15
C GLN A 910 11.79 -17.22 15.84
N GLN A 911 12.25 -16.18 15.18
CA GLN A 911 11.66 -15.76 13.91
C GLN A 911 11.97 -16.76 12.80
N SER A 912 10.95 -17.33 12.16
CA SER A 912 11.11 -18.17 10.96
C SER A 912 10.98 -17.39 9.66
N ASN A 913 11.50 -17.94 8.58
CA ASN A 913 11.60 -17.36 7.25
C ASN A 913 10.87 -18.19 6.21
N LEU A 914 9.80 -18.88 6.62
CA LEU A 914 9.04 -19.75 5.76
C LEU A 914 7.90 -18.99 5.05
N SER A 915 7.82 -19.13 3.73
CA SER A 915 6.70 -18.68 2.90
C SER A 915 6.01 -19.88 2.25
N ARG A 916 4.68 -19.90 2.20
CA ARG A 916 3.89 -20.94 1.51
C ARG A 916 2.99 -20.33 0.46
N VAL A 917 3.01 -20.91 -0.73
CA VAL A 917 2.09 -20.62 -1.83
C VAL A 917 1.38 -21.90 -2.24
N VAL A 918 0.05 -21.85 -2.32
CA VAL A 918 -0.78 -22.95 -2.80
C VAL A 918 -1.65 -22.44 -3.94
N ASN A 919 -1.70 -23.20 -5.03
CA ASN A 919 -2.53 -22.91 -6.19
C ASN A 919 -3.13 -24.22 -6.77
N ALA A 920 -3.80 -24.13 -7.91
CA ALA A 920 -4.42 -25.31 -8.56
C ALA A 920 -3.42 -26.37 -9.02
N MET A 921 -2.15 -25.99 -9.22
CA MET A 921 -1.11 -26.85 -9.76
C MET A 921 -0.24 -27.50 -8.70
N GLY A 922 -0.15 -26.90 -7.51
CA GLY A 922 0.74 -27.42 -6.47
C GLY A 922 0.84 -26.58 -5.23
N ARG A 923 1.66 -27.05 -4.32
CA ARG A 923 2.09 -26.35 -3.11
C ARG A 923 3.59 -26.08 -3.20
N THR A 924 4.00 -24.90 -2.83
CA THR A 924 5.41 -24.51 -2.74
C THR A 924 5.66 -23.86 -1.40
N ASP A 925 6.56 -24.43 -0.64
CA ASP A 925 7.11 -23.89 0.60
C ASP A 925 8.53 -23.40 0.34
N THR A 926 8.86 -22.22 0.80
CA THR A 926 10.18 -21.64 0.61
C THR A 926 10.71 -21.10 1.92
N GLU A 927 11.86 -21.59 2.32
CA GLU A 927 12.65 -21.08 3.43
C GLU A 927 13.74 -20.15 2.87
N TYR A 928 13.86 -18.95 3.44
CA TYR A 928 14.81 -17.93 3.01
C TYR A 928 15.86 -17.65 4.09
N ASN A 929 17.07 -17.25 3.68
CA ASN A 929 17.94 -16.57 4.64
C ASN A 929 17.32 -15.21 5.03
N SER A 930 17.43 -14.82 6.29
CA SER A 930 16.93 -13.54 6.77
C SER A 930 17.80 -12.96 7.87
N ILE A 931 17.52 -11.71 8.19
CA ILE A 931 18.10 -11.05 9.33
C ILE A 931 17.26 -11.44 10.55
N ASN A 932 17.77 -12.37 11.32
CA ASN A 932 17.21 -12.76 12.60
C ASN A 932 17.91 -11.95 13.68
N SER A 933 17.40 -11.92 14.86
CA SER A 933 17.90 -11.37 16.10
C SER A 933 19.16 -10.46 16.03
N TYR A 934 18.98 -9.19 16.31
CA TYR A 934 20.09 -8.22 16.35
C TYR A 934 19.79 -7.07 17.32
N ALA A 935 20.83 -6.36 17.72
CA ALA A 935 20.75 -5.17 18.54
C ALA A 935 21.26 -3.95 17.74
N LEU A 936 20.61 -2.79 17.91
CA LEU A 936 21.06 -1.51 17.36
C LEU A 936 21.15 -0.45 18.45
N LEU A 937 22.30 0.20 18.54
CA LEU A 937 22.46 1.46 19.27
C LEU A 937 22.25 2.60 18.28
N THR A 938 21.27 3.45 18.53
CA THR A 938 20.87 4.56 17.64
C THR A 938 21.07 5.89 18.36
N ILE A 939 21.72 6.82 17.68
CA ILE A 939 21.82 8.23 18.06
C ILE A 939 20.96 9.02 17.08
N SER A 940 19.94 9.69 17.59
CA SER A 940 19.01 10.52 16.82
C SER A 940 19.17 11.99 17.22
N TYR A 941 19.37 12.88 16.25
CA TYR A 941 19.44 14.31 16.50
C TYR A 941 18.43 15.04 15.63
N ARG A 942 17.59 15.85 16.28
CA ARG A 942 16.57 16.69 15.65
C ARG A 942 16.96 18.15 15.75
N PHE A 943 17.06 18.80 14.62
CA PHE A 943 17.36 20.21 14.53
C PHE A 943 16.18 20.96 13.93
N ASN A 944 15.64 21.96 14.66
CA ASN A 944 14.46 22.71 14.24
C ASN A 944 14.75 24.21 14.34
N LEU A 945 14.70 24.91 13.21
CA LEU A 945 14.75 26.38 13.11
C LEU A 945 13.46 26.86 12.45
N PHE A 946 12.42 27.02 13.25
CA PHE A 946 11.17 27.60 12.78
C PHE A 946 11.09 29.04 13.20
N GLY A 947 10.71 29.94 12.26
CA GLY A 947 10.64 31.40 12.47
C GLY A 947 9.45 31.88 13.30
N GLY A 948 8.82 31.02 14.10
CA GLY A 948 7.83 31.40 15.09
C GLY A 948 8.44 31.32 16.50
N LYS A 949 8.11 32.29 17.37
CA LYS A 949 8.44 32.16 18.78
C LYS A 949 8.03 30.80 19.29
N PRO A 950 8.88 30.04 20.01
CA PRO A 950 8.48 28.80 20.59
C PRO A 950 7.29 29.06 21.52
N GLN A 951 6.10 28.61 21.19
CA GLN A 951 5.05 28.47 22.16
C GLN A 951 5.51 27.40 23.14
N HIS A 952 5.96 27.82 24.30
CA HIS A 952 6.23 26.94 25.42
C HIS A 952 4.95 26.15 25.72
N PRO A 953 5.01 24.83 25.88
CA PRO A 953 3.95 24.14 26.61
C PRO A 953 3.89 24.79 27.97
N ALA A 954 2.72 25.33 28.36
CA ALA A 954 2.47 25.89 29.66
C ALA A 954 2.77 24.81 30.72
N GLY A 955 3.91 24.95 31.38
CA GLY A 955 4.39 24.06 32.40
C GLY A 955 5.17 24.86 33.44
N VAL A 956 4.47 25.21 34.52
CA VAL A 956 5.01 25.53 35.87
C VAL A 956 6.02 26.68 35.93
N ARG A 957 5.53 27.89 36.09
CA ARG A 957 6.28 28.94 36.79
C ARG A 957 6.26 28.62 38.28
N ARG A 958 7.40 28.20 38.82
CA ARG A 958 7.72 28.43 40.23
C ARG A 958 7.97 29.92 40.40
N GLY A 959 7.24 30.52 41.32
CA GLY A 959 7.50 31.87 41.79
C GLY A 959 8.84 31.93 42.49
N ASP A 960 9.56 32.99 42.31
CA ASP A 960 10.43 33.57 43.35
C ASP A 960 10.50 35.07 43.16
N ASP A 961 10.02 35.71 44.18
CA ASP A 961 10.23 36.91 44.89
C ASP A 961 11.09 38.05 44.34
N GLY A 962 10.54 39.25 44.52
CA GLY A 962 11.24 40.38 44.94
C GLY A 962 10.92 41.72 44.24
N PRO A 963 10.50 42.76 44.97
CA PRO A 963 10.06 44.01 44.36
C PRO A 963 11.24 44.98 44.23
N MET A 964 11.26 45.75 43.14
CA MET A 964 11.99 46.99 43.11
C MET A 964 11.19 48.15 42.50
N MET A 965 11.14 49.19 43.26
CA MET A 965 10.48 50.48 43.12
C MET A 965 10.74 51.21 41.80
N GLY A 966 9.74 52.03 41.44
CA GLY A 966 9.83 53.07 40.44
C GLY A 966 10.66 54.23 40.88
N PRO A 967 10.69 55.39 40.24
CA PRO A 967 9.60 56.32 40.12
C PRO A 967 9.65 57.21 38.86
N PRO A 968 8.99 58.43 38.85
CA PRO A 968 7.75 58.66 38.06
C PRO A 968 7.89 59.84 37.05
N GLY A 969 6.86 60.02 36.25
CA GLY A 969 6.59 61.34 35.73
C GLY A 969 6.45 61.53 34.24
N GLY A 970 5.32 62.05 33.83
CA GLY A 970 5.17 62.76 32.59
C GLY A 970 3.83 62.50 31.85
N ARG A 971 2.86 63.33 32.19
CA ARG A 971 1.53 63.44 31.56
C ARG A 971 1.56 64.34 30.29
N PRO A 972 0.45 64.33 29.49
CA PRO A 972 0.42 64.62 28.04
C PRO A 972 0.08 66.02 27.66
N PRO A 973 -0.19 66.29 26.37
CA PRO A 973 -1.49 66.88 26.02
C PRO A 973 -2.11 66.47 24.67
N MET A 974 -3.36 66.28 24.78
CA MET A 974 -4.57 66.71 24.01
C MET A 974 -4.44 67.12 22.53
N GLY A 975 -5.43 66.58 21.76
CA GLY A 975 -5.85 66.91 20.40
C GLY A 975 -6.60 68.31 20.33
N PRO A 976 -7.53 68.53 19.44
CA PRO A 976 -8.09 67.91 18.21
C PRO A 976 -8.24 68.99 17.08
N PRO A 977 -9.24 69.10 16.15
CA PRO A 977 -10.00 68.18 15.35
C PRO A 977 -10.16 68.64 13.89
N GLY A 978 -10.76 67.77 13.04
CA GLY A 978 -11.71 68.17 12.01
C GLY A 978 -11.28 68.25 10.54
N GLY A 979 -12.09 67.69 9.66
CA GLY A 979 -12.21 68.14 8.30
C GLY A 979 -12.35 67.11 7.19
N ARG A 980 -13.59 66.83 6.79
CA ARG A 980 -14.03 66.16 5.55
C ARG A 980 -14.29 67.17 4.46
N PRO A 981 -14.64 66.72 3.23
CA PRO A 981 -13.92 66.37 2.00
C PRO A 981 -14.07 67.43 0.91
N PRO A 982 -13.82 67.30 -0.37
CA PRO A 982 -14.45 66.41 -1.34
C PRO A 982 -13.69 66.08 -2.67
N MET A 983 -14.20 65.08 -3.37
CA MET A 983 -14.33 64.87 -4.84
C MET A 983 -13.43 65.50 -5.90
N GLY A 984 -13.06 64.66 -6.88
CA GLY A 984 -12.74 65.14 -8.24
C GLY A 984 -11.95 64.14 -9.09
N HIS A 985 -12.63 63.45 -10.00
CA HIS A 985 -12.12 62.80 -11.23
C HIS A 985 -11.69 63.86 -12.26
N PRO A 986 -11.15 63.54 -13.47
CA PRO A 986 -10.59 62.32 -14.06
C PRO A 986 -9.34 62.59 -14.95
N GLY A 987 -8.74 61.51 -15.51
CA GLY A 987 -8.18 61.69 -16.87
C GLY A 987 -6.92 60.94 -17.28
N VAL A 988 -7.13 60.02 -18.21
CA VAL A 988 -6.34 59.77 -19.44
C VAL A 988 -5.10 58.87 -19.41
N ARG A 989 -5.18 57.78 -20.12
CA ARG A 989 -4.20 56.84 -20.75
C ARG A 989 -3.11 57.61 -21.58
N PRO A 990 -2.15 56.92 -22.27
CA PRO A 990 -1.74 55.52 -22.36
C PRO A 990 -0.20 55.29 -22.46
N PHE A 991 0.26 54.09 -22.33
CA PHE A 991 1.01 53.34 -23.36
C PHE A 991 1.16 51.88 -22.92
#